data_29eb3b638663aca684e40ec32f238768
#
_entry.id   29eb3b638663aca684e40ec32f238768
#
_cell.length_a   1.000
_cell.length_b   1.000
_cell.length_c   1.000
_cell.angle_alpha   90.00
_cell.angle_beta   90.00
_cell.angle_gamma   90.00
#
_symmetry.space_group_name_H-M   'P 1'
#
loop_
_entity.id
_entity.type
_entity.pdbx_description
1 polymer ?
#
loop_
_entity_poly.entity_id
_entity_poly.type
_entity_poly.pdbx_seq_one_letter_code
_entity_poly.pdbx_strand_id
1 'polypeptide(L)'
;MQKEHFFLGNQIAEPRSFTPRAKVVPPPVIPERNRQEHAAFIKESYNAVVESAITALSEREKCGLPSADGVYINLDMSPKLVPQKLAQSSGASILKISEDKSDGNVDVTVYIKNEKKDWLSKKADEYADEKYNTKTGKPKNTGLIEPINAIKPADIHALYTSIEDFDKLPDNKAFLFELWITKTKEYDTVKLSDVLDKLAILKAGKNHLDFDGVDVWMIKATKQQLCELPLSIGYIEGVRPYHQPSILIKNRSESREWSELIEGEIQFALDKDSTRIGLLDSGVNNAHKLLAPALPNDRMKSAISVPDTTDHSDHGTGMAGLMLYGDLTDITYRHGGPIIIEQDLASVKIVENGHTTDPDFYGAVIEDAIYQAQAMGASIQCMAVTDGTSYDGKSTSSSASLDESIYHNGKCDRLVLVSAGNIEPPEVDATNYLESCKANAVQSPAQAWNALTVGAYTEKTIVTDESYKALAAPGNLSPMSRSSWSWRNGCNKPEIVMEGGNIAYHPVFQTTTHPDLSLITTCQDLAESLEQFHATSAATALATRLAAKIKTATPTLSMLSVRGMMVHSAKWTPEMIRIGNIKDIIPLCGYGVPDEETALFSNEKYATFIFENELIPYWEKDGSNTYNQLHFYDLPCLLYTSPSPRD
;
A
#
# COMPACT_ATOMS: atom_id res chain seq x y z
N MET A 1 -12.63 -13.13 -5.31
CA MET A 1 -11.95 -14.45 -5.17
C MET A 1 -10.54 -14.29 -5.71
N GLN A 2 -9.52 -14.52 -4.88
CA GLN A 2 -8.10 -14.46 -5.30
C GLN A 2 -7.83 -15.63 -6.26
N LYS A 3 -7.11 -15.37 -7.35
CA LYS A 3 -6.74 -16.34 -8.38
C LYS A 3 -5.25 -16.24 -8.65
N GLU A 4 -4.63 -17.35 -8.99
CA GLU A 4 -3.23 -17.34 -9.43
C GLU A 4 -3.04 -16.44 -10.67
N HIS A 5 -1.85 -15.90 -10.84
CA HIS A 5 -1.48 -15.20 -12.06
C HIS A 5 -1.43 -16.15 -13.26
N PHE A 6 -1.69 -15.62 -14.44
CA PHE A 6 -1.59 -16.38 -15.69
C PHE A 6 -0.12 -16.43 -16.13
N PHE A 7 0.58 -17.51 -15.78
CA PHE A 7 1.94 -17.75 -16.26
C PHE A 7 1.90 -18.50 -17.58
N LEU A 8 2.36 -17.84 -18.65
CA LEU A 8 2.34 -18.34 -20.02
C LEU A 8 3.76 -18.70 -20.50
N GLY A 9 4.63 -19.12 -19.61
CA GLY A 9 6.08 -19.25 -19.71
C GLY A 9 6.67 -20.05 -20.87
N ASN A 10 5.88 -20.86 -21.59
CA ASN A 10 6.38 -21.68 -22.69
C ASN A 10 5.62 -21.47 -24.01
N GLN A 11 4.80 -20.43 -24.12
CA GLN A 11 4.18 -20.12 -25.42
C GLN A 11 5.26 -19.53 -26.34
N ILE A 12 5.44 -20.16 -27.48
CA ILE A 12 6.34 -19.64 -28.52
C ILE A 12 5.69 -18.38 -29.08
N ALA A 13 6.33 -17.24 -28.86
CA ALA A 13 5.92 -15.99 -29.48
C ALA A 13 6.16 -16.06 -30.98
N GLU A 14 5.18 -15.65 -31.79
CA GLU A 14 5.39 -15.43 -33.22
C GLU A 14 6.01 -14.03 -33.42
N PRO A 15 7.28 -13.94 -33.82
CA PRO A 15 7.92 -12.65 -34.13
C PRO A 15 7.36 -12.09 -35.44
N ARG A 16 6.85 -10.86 -35.40
CA ARG A 16 6.37 -10.13 -36.61
C ARG A 16 7.04 -8.77 -36.70
N SER A 17 7.19 -8.25 -37.91
CA SER A 17 7.70 -6.90 -38.14
C SER A 17 6.67 -5.86 -37.66
N PHE A 18 7.14 -4.83 -36.98
CA PHE A 18 6.28 -3.80 -36.34
C PHE A 18 6.49 -2.42 -36.99
N THR A 19 5.36 -1.77 -37.31
CA THR A 19 5.32 -0.36 -37.71
C THR A 19 4.38 0.36 -36.73
N PRO A 20 4.87 1.32 -35.92
CA PRO A 20 4.03 2.00 -34.94
C PRO A 20 2.92 2.84 -35.63
N ARG A 21 1.70 2.73 -35.13
CA ARG A 21 0.57 3.59 -35.52
C ARG A 21 0.19 4.48 -34.36
N ALA A 22 0.02 5.77 -34.62
CA ALA A 22 -0.53 6.71 -33.64
C ALA A 22 -1.98 6.29 -33.28
N LYS A 23 -2.23 6.08 -31.99
CA LYS A 23 -3.55 5.66 -31.48
C LYS A 23 -4.30 6.88 -30.96
N VAL A 24 -5.39 7.23 -31.63
CA VAL A 24 -6.38 8.19 -31.06
C VAL A 24 -7.28 7.39 -30.12
N VAL A 25 -7.23 7.67 -28.82
CA VAL A 25 -8.13 7.07 -27.85
C VAL A 25 -9.47 7.81 -27.94
N PRO A 26 -10.56 7.16 -28.37
CA PRO A 26 -11.88 7.80 -28.39
C PRO A 26 -12.36 8.08 -26.95
N PRO A 27 -13.20 9.11 -26.75
CA PRO A 27 -13.80 9.36 -25.45
C PRO A 27 -14.69 8.16 -25.03
N PRO A 28 -14.83 7.88 -23.72
CA PRO A 28 -15.62 6.76 -23.24
C PRO A 28 -17.07 6.92 -23.68
N VAL A 29 -17.61 5.84 -24.22
CA VAL A 29 -19.00 5.76 -24.67
C VAL A 29 -19.88 5.48 -23.45
N ILE A 30 -20.84 6.36 -23.17
CA ILE A 30 -21.93 6.08 -22.23
C ILE A 30 -22.87 5.11 -22.97
N PRO A 31 -23.33 4.01 -22.36
CA PRO A 31 -24.27 3.10 -22.99
C PRO A 31 -25.51 3.87 -23.46
N GLU A 32 -25.88 3.73 -24.71
CA GLU A 32 -27.16 4.26 -25.20
C GLU A 32 -28.29 3.55 -24.44
N ARG A 33 -29.12 4.34 -23.75
CA ARG A 33 -30.23 3.82 -22.95
C ARG A 33 -31.55 4.36 -23.49
N ASN A 34 -32.58 3.51 -23.45
CA ASN A 34 -33.94 3.99 -23.63
C ASN A 34 -34.27 4.93 -22.46
N ARG A 35 -34.39 6.21 -22.74
CA ARG A 35 -34.54 7.27 -21.75
C ARG A 35 -35.72 7.05 -20.79
N GLN A 36 -36.89 6.67 -21.33
CA GLN A 36 -38.09 6.50 -20.53
C GLN A 36 -38.00 5.25 -19.64
N GLU A 37 -37.53 4.14 -20.19
CA GLU A 37 -37.34 2.88 -19.46
C GLU A 37 -36.29 3.05 -18.38
N HIS A 38 -35.19 3.73 -18.71
CA HIS A 38 -34.13 3.96 -17.75
C HIS A 38 -34.55 4.91 -16.62
N ALA A 39 -35.28 5.98 -16.94
CA ALA A 39 -35.84 6.89 -15.93
C ALA A 39 -36.83 6.17 -14.99
N ALA A 40 -37.68 5.31 -15.55
CA ALA A 40 -38.60 4.49 -14.77
C ALA A 40 -37.86 3.52 -13.85
N PHE A 41 -36.84 2.82 -14.36
CA PHE A 41 -35.98 1.93 -13.59
C PHE A 41 -35.28 2.66 -12.42
N ILE A 42 -34.68 3.81 -12.68
CA ILE A 42 -34.02 4.62 -11.65
C ILE A 42 -35.00 5.06 -10.58
N LYS A 43 -36.16 5.54 -10.97
CA LYS A 43 -37.23 6.00 -10.07
C LYS A 43 -37.75 4.87 -9.19
N GLU A 44 -38.06 3.72 -9.77
CA GLU A 44 -38.56 2.54 -9.06
C GLU A 44 -37.51 2.02 -8.07
N SER A 45 -36.28 1.78 -8.53
CA SER A 45 -35.18 1.31 -7.68
C SER A 45 -34.88 2.27 -6.52
N TYR A 46 -34.84 3.57 -6.80
CA TYR A 46 -34.60 4.58 -5.80
C TYR A 46 -35.73 4.63 -4.74
N ASN A 47 -36.97 4.68 -5.17
CA ASN A 47 -38.11 4.74 -4.25
C ASN A 47 -38.17 3.49 -3.36
N ALA A 48 -37.93 2.30 -3.92
CA ALA A 48 -37.91 1.06 -3.16
C ALA A 48 -36.85 1.10 -2.03
N VAL A 49 -35.62 1.54 -2.35
CA VAL A 49 -34.54 1.66 -1.36
C VAL A 49 -34.88 2.71 -0.28
N VAL A 50 -35.36 3.90 -0.70
CA VAL A 50 -35.68 4.99 0.24
C VAL A 50 -36.84 4.63 1.15
N GLU A 51 -37.93 4.06 0.61
CA GLU A 51 -39.11 3.66 1.39
C GLU A 51 -38.77 2.57 2.41
N SER A 52 -37.98 1.57 2.01
CA SER A 52 -37.51 0.53 2.94
C SER A 52 -36.66 1.12 4.08
N ALA A 53 -35.71 2.01 3.75
CA ALA A 53 -34.85 2.65 4.75
C ALA A 53 -35.66 3.55 5.72
N ILE A 54 -36.57 4.38 5.20
CA ILE A 54 -37.44 5.26 6.03
C ILE A 54 -38.33 4.42 6.94
N THR A 55 -38.85 3.30 6.47
CA THR A 55 -39.65 2.39 7.29
C THR A 55 -38.83 1.87 8.47
N ALA A 56 -37.60 1.41 8.21
CA ALA A 56 -36.69 0.94 9.26
C ALA A 56 -36.37 2.05 10.28
N LEU A 57 -36.11 3.28 9.82
CA LEU A 57 -35.86 4.43 10.71
C LEU A 57 -37.07 4.75 11.57
N SER A 58 -38.29 4.72 11.00
CA SER A 58 -39.52 4.99 11.72
C SER A 58 -39.83 3.92 12.79
N GLU A 59 -39.50 2.66 12.51
CA GLU A 59 -39.65 1.58 13.50
C GLU A 59 -38.67 1.76 14.67
N ARG A 60 -37.44 2.19 14.39
CA ARG A 60 -36.43 2.50 15.41
C ARG A 60 -36.89 3.63 16.34
N GLU A 61 -37.44 4.71 15.78
CA GLU A 61 -37.98 5.83 16.55
C GLU A 61 -39.11 5.36 17.49
N LYS A 62 -40.02 4.51 17.00
CA LYS A 62 -41.10 3.92 17.84
C LYS A 62 -40.55 3.09 19.00
N CYS A 63 -39.37 2.45 18.80
CA CYS A 63 -38.69 1.70 19.85
C CYS A 63 -37.84 2.58 20.79
N GLY A 64 -37.79 3.89 20.57
CA GLY A 64 -36.97 4.82 21.36
C GLY A 64 -35.47 4.75 21.08
N LEU A 65 -35.06 4.10 19.96
CA LEU A 65 -33.69 4.03 19.54
C LEU A 65 -33.28 5.28 18.74
N PRO A 66 -32.01 5.68 18.78
CA PRO A 66 -31.53 6.77 17.94
C PRO A 66 -31.79 6.48 16.45
N SER A 67 -32.23 7.50 15.72
CA SER A 67 -32.56 7.39 14.31
C SER A 67 -31.89 8.53 13.53
N ALA A 68 -31.29 8.22 12.39
CA ALA A 68 -30.70 9.20 11.50
C ALA A 68 -31.79 10.06 10.83
N ASP A 69 -31.46 11.30 10.47
CA ASP A 69 -32.36 12.24 9.79
C ASP A 69 -32.43 12.06 8.27
N GLY A 70 -31.88 10.96 7.77
CA GLY A 70 -31.81 10.63 6.34
C GLY A 70 -31.36 9.20 6.10
N VAL A 71 -31.10 8.87 4.84
CA VAL A 71 -30.79 7.52 4.38
C VAL A 71 -29.48 7.48 3.60
N TYR A 72 -28.75 6.37 3.73
CA TYR A 72 -27.56 6.07 2.95
C TYR A 72 -27.93 5.24 1.74
N ILE A 73 -27.41 5.62 0.58
CA ILE A 73 -27.64 4.94 -0.70
C ILE A 73 -26.32 4.78 -1.41
N ASN A 74 -26.13 3.62 -2.06
CA ASN A 74 -25.00 3.37 -2.93
C ASN A 74 -25.47 3.41 -4.40
N LEU A 75 -24.84 4.29 -5.19
CA LEU A 75 -25.07 4.43 -6.62
C LEU A 75 -23.91 3.77 -7.37
N ASP A 76 -24.21 2.72 -8.13
CA ASP A 76 -23.29 2.15 -9.11
C ASP A 76 -23.32 3.01 -10.36
N MET A 77 -22.19 3.60 -10.74
CA MET A 77 -22.14 4.59 -11.80
C MET A 77 -20.97 4.40 -12.76
N SER A 78 -21.14 4.80 -14.02
CA SER A 78 -20.08 4.79 -15.03
C SER A 78 -18.98 5.83 -14.72
N PRO A 79 -17.68 5.48 -14.84
CA PRO A 79 -16.59 6.09 -14.08
C PRO A 79 -16.23 7.55 -14.38
N LYS A 80 -16.48 8.06 -15.55
CA LYS A 80 -15.88 9.35 -15.95
C LYS A 80 -16.74 10.60 -15.76
N LEU A 81 -17.98 10.48 -15.29
CA LEU A 81 -18.92 11.62 -15.29
C LEU A 81 -19.46 11.99 -13.90
N VAL A 82 -19.13 11.25 -12.90
CA VAL A 82 -19.88 11.19 -11.66
C VAL A 82 -19.61 12.29 -10.64
N PRO A 83 -18.38 12.61 -10.23
CA PRO A 83 -18.21 13.45 -9.04
C PRO A 83 -18.68 14.89 -9.24
N GLN A 84 -18.45 15.46 -10.40
CA GLN A 84 -18.68 16.89 -10.61
C GLN A 84 -20.18 17.27 -10.69
N LYS A 85 -21.03 16.39 -11.23
CA LYS A 85 -22.47 16.71 -11.39
C LYS A 85 -23.30 16.30 -10.20
N LEU A 86 -22.91 15.23 -9.50
CA LEU A 86 -23.52 14.88 -8.22
C LEU A 86 -23.22 15.91 -7.14
N ALA A 87 -21.96 16.35 -7.03
CA ALA A 87 -21.53 17.37 -6.08
C ALA A 87 -22.23 18.74 -6.31
N GLN A 88 -22.62 19.03 -7.54
CA GLN A 88 -23.38 20.24 -7.90
C GLN A 88 -24.89 20.13 -7.58
N SER A 89 -25.37 18.95 -7.20
CA SER A 89 -26.78 18.73 -6.89
C SER A 89 -27.08 19.04 -5.42
N SER A 90 -28.05 19.90 -5.16
CA SER A 90 -28.43 20.33 -3.79
C SER A 90 -29.21 19.29 -2.99
N GLY A 91 -29.31 18.03 -3.44
CA GLY A 91 -30.20 17.02 -2.87
C GLY A 91 -29.51 15.86 -2.13
N ALA A 92 -28.26 15.59 -2.46
CA ALA A 92 -27.49 14.50 -1.88
C ALA A 92 -26.11 14.97 -1.45
N SER A 93 -25.58 14.43 -0.39
CA SER A 93 -24.19 14.63 0.04
C SER A 93 -23.36 13.40 -0.32
N ILE A 94 -22.32 13.58 -1.14
CA ILE A 94 -21.37 12.52 -1.45
C ILE A 94 -20.49 12.31 -0.23
N LEU A 95 -20.41 11.09 0.27
CA LEU A 95 -19.59 10.71 1.42
C LEU A 95 -18.34 9.94 0.99
N LYS A 96 -18.50 9.00 0.05
CA LYS A 96 -17.41 8.15 -0.39
C LYS A 96 -17.55 7.83 -1.88
N ILE A 97 -16.43 7.78 -2.58
CA ILE A 97 -16.32 7.27 -3.95
C ILE A 97 -15.33 6.11 -3.92
N SER A 98 -15.76 4.94 -4.35
CA SER A 98 -14.93 3.75 -4.46
C SER A 98 -14.75 3.38 -5.93
N GLU A 99 -13.51 3.44 -6.41
CA GLU A 99 -13.16 3.12 -7.82
C GLU A 99 -12.87 1.63 -8.03
N ASP A 100 -13.24 0.80 -7.08
CA ASP A 100 -12.74 -0.56 -6.92
C ASP A 100 -13.54 -1.62 -7.71
N LYS A 101 -14.06 -1.28 -8.89
CA LYS A 101 -14.81 -2.22 -9.74
C LYS A 101 -14.03 -2.62 -10.99
N SER A 102 -14.00 -3.93 -11.25
CA SER A 102 -13.37 -4.55 -12.43
C SER A 102 -13.96 -4.12 -13.77
N ASP A 103 -15.20 -3.63 -13.77
CA ASP A 103 -15.93 -3.16 -14.96
C ASP A 103 -15.68 -1.67 -15.28
N GLY A 104 -14.83 -1.01 -14.48
CA GLY A 104 -14.54 0.40 -14.60
C GLY A 104 -15.65 1.32 -14.08
N ASN A 105 -16.68 0.79 -13.43
CA ASN A 105 -17.70 1.56 -12.73
C ASN A 105 -17.20 1.99 -11.35
N VAL A 106 -17.89 2.97 -10.77
CA VAL A 106 -17.60 3.46 -9.41
C VAL A 106 -18.84 3.30 -8.53
N ASP A 107 -18.62 2.94 -7.29
CA ASP A 107 -19.64 3.02 -6.25
C ASP A 107 -19.57 4.39 -5.56
N VAL A 108 -20.68 5.10 -5.54
CA VAL A 108 -20.81 6.38 -4.89
C VAL A 108 -21.78 6.29 -3.72
N THR A 109 -21.25 6.35 -2.51
CA THR A 109 -22.09 6.40 -1.30
C THR A 109 -22.54 7.83 -1.05
N VAL A 110 -23.85 8.02 -0.99
CA VAL A 110 -24.48 9.32 -0.75
C VAL A 110 -25.39 9.28 0.47
N TYR A 111 -25.48 10.40 1.17
CA TYR A 111 -26.46 10.61 2.24
C TYR A 111 -27.54 11.57 1.76
N ILE A 112 -28.81 11.20 1.98
CA ILE A 112 -29.98 11.98 1.54
C ILE A 112 -30.87 12.22 2.76
N LYS A 113 -31.05 13.49 3.15
CA LYS A 113 -31.97 13.85 4.23
C LYS A 113 -33.42 13.47 3.90
N ASN A 114 -34.19 13.11 4.91
CA ASN A 114 -35.61 12.76 4.78
C ASN A 114 -36.43 13.86 4.09
N GLU A 115 -36.10 15.12 4.31
CA GLU A 115 -36.74 16.27 3.62
C GLU A 115 -36.45 16.33 2.10
N LYS A 116 -35.41 15.64 1.64
CA LYS A 116 -34.97 15.56 0.23
C LYS A 116 -35.23 14.19 -0.39
N LYS A 117 -35.99 13.34 0.27
CA LYS A 117 -36.23 11.93 -0.14
C LYS A 117 -36.70 11.75 -1.61
N ASP A 118 -37.38 12.75 -2.20
CA ASP A 118 -37.84 12.69 -3.58
C ASP A 118 -36.82 13.23 -4.59
N TRP A 119 -35.62 13.58 -4.14
CA TRP A 119 -34.65 14.29 -4.96
C TRP A 119 -34.31 13.56 -6.28
N LEU A 120 -33.91 12.29 -6.22
CA LEU A 120 -33.50 11.56 -7.42
C LEU A 120 -34.71 11.18 -8.30
N SER A 121 -35.86 10.86 -7.68
CA SER A 121 -37.10 10.61 -8.41
C SER A 121 -37.54 11.81 -9.25
N LYS A 122 -37.48 13.03 -8.70
CA LYS A 122 -37.76 14.27 -9.44
C LYS A 122 -36.75 14.48 -10.58
N LYS A 123 -35.48 14.14 -10.36
CA LYS A 123 -34.46 14.23 -11.41
C LYS A 123 -34.66 13.21 -12.53
N ALA A 124 -35.12 12.01 -12.20
CA ALA A 124 -35.50 11.00 -13.18
C ALA A 124 -36.73 11.42 -13.99
N ASP A 125 -37.75 12.00 -13.35
CA ASP A 125 -38.93 12.55 -14.04
C ASP A 125 -38.54 13.68 -15.00
N GLU A 126 -37.69 14.63 -14.56
CA GLU A 126 -37.18 15.69 -15.42
C GLU A 126 -36.31 15.17 -16.59
N TYR A 127 -35.64 14.03 -16.41
CA TYR A 127 -34.86 13.38 -17.48
C TYR A 127 -35.78 12.67 -18.48
N ALA A 128 -36.87 12.06 -18.03
CA ALA A 128 -37.88 11.44 -18.88
C ALA A 128 -38.67 12.44 -19.73
N ASP A 129 -38.88 13.67 -19.22
CA ASP A 129 -39.63 14.73 -19.91
C ASP A 129 -38.95 15.13 -21.24
N GLU A 130 -39.73 15.49 -22.23
CA GLU A 130 -39.25 15.95 -23.56
C GLU A 130 -38.55 17.32 -23.53
N LYS A 131 -38.52 17.99 -22.39
CA LYS A 131 -37.83 19.28 -22.21
C LYS A 131 -36.30 19.13 -22.26
N TYR A 132 -35.72 19.65 -23.31
CA TYR A 132 -34.27 19.67 -23.49
C TYR A 132 -33.62 20.87 -22.78
N ASN A 133 -32.35 20.66 -22.37
CA ASN A 133 -31.51 21.78 -21.93
C ASN A 133 -31.19 22.67 -23.17
N THR A 134 -31.63 23.92 -23.17
CA THR A 134 -31.46 24.85 -24.29
C THR A 134 -30.00 25.14 -24.64
N LYS A 135 -29.06 24.96 -23.72
CA LYS A 135 -27.60 25.14 -23.92
C LYS A 135 -26.90 23.95 -24.55
N THR A 136 -27.36 22.71 -24.29
CA THR A 136 -26.67 21.49 -24.69
C THR A 136 -27.44 20.64 -25.71
N GLY A 137 -28.73 20.96 -25.95
CA GLY A 137 -29.61 20.15 -26.81
C GLY A 137 -29.93 18.75 -26.26
N LYS A 138 -29.48 18.43 -25.04
CA LYS A 138 -29.70 17.13 -24.37
C LYS A 138 -30.84 17.22 -23.37
N PRO A 139 -31.52 16.10 -23.02
CA PRO A 139 -32.49 16.04 -21.95
C PRO A 139 -31.93 16.58 -20.64
N LYS A 140 -32.79 17.16 -19.79
CA LYS A 140 -32.37 17.59 -18.46
C LYS A 140 -31.82 16.40 -17.65
N ASN A 141 -30.86 16.66 -16.80
CA ASN A 141 -30.22 15.69 -15.92
C ASN A 141 -29.58 14.46 -16.60
N THR A 142 -29.40 14.45 -17.93
CA THR A 142 -28.71 13.39 -18.67
C THR A 142 -27.40 12.98 -18.00
N GLY A 143 -26.54 13.92 -17.68
CA GLY A 143 -25.25 13.62 -17.07
C GLY A 143 -25.30 13.20 -15.59
N LEU A 144 -26.46 13.17 -14.96
CA LEU A 144 -26.67 12.63 -13.62
C LEU A 144 -27.32 11.25 -13.70
N ILE A 145 -28.35 11.08 -14.53
CA ILE A 145 -29.20 9.88 -14.56
C ILE A 145 -28.60 8.78 -15.46
N GLU A 146 -28.13 9.12 -16.66
CA GLU A 146 -27.55 8.13 -17.59
C GLU A 146 -26.38 7.32 -17.01
N PRO A 147 -25.47 7.91 -16.23
CA PRO A 147 -24.36 7.15 -15.66
C PRO A 147 -24.78 6.14 -14.58
N ILE A 148 -25.96 6.22 -13.99
CA ILE A 148 -26.40 5.32 -12.91
C ILE A 148 -26.80 3.97 -13.50
N ASN A 149 -26.08 2.91 -13.10
CA ASN A 149 -26.33 1.54 -13.52
C ASN A 149 -27.25 0.81 -12.54
N ALA A 150 -27.09 1.04 -11.24
CA ALA A 150 -27.89 0.43 -10.19
C ALA A 150 -27.96 1.33 -8.94
N ILE A 151 -28.97 1.12 -8.13
CA ILE A 151 -29.19 1.78 -6.84
C ILE A 151 -29.38 0.70 -5.79
N LYS A 152 -28.59 0.77 -4.72
CA LYS A 152 -28.59 -0.20 -3.61
C LYS A 152 -28.68 0.51 -2.28
N PRO A 153 -29.26 -0.11 -1.22
CA PRO A 153 -29.09 0.41 0.12
C PRO A 153 -27.60 0.41 0.48
N ALA A 154 -27.17 1.42 1.21
CA ALA A 154 -25.82 1.46 1.76
C ALA A 154 -25.92 1.21 3.27
N ASP A 155 -25.24 0.19 3.73
CA ASP A 155 -25.07 -0.20 5.12
C ASP A 155 -23.63 0.02 5.58
N ILE A 156 -23.25 -0.60 6.68
CA ILE A 156 -21.90 -0.48 7.24
C ILE A 156 -20.80 -0.93 6.27
N HIS A 157 -21.05 -1.92 5.39
CA HIS A 157 -20.05 -2.38 4.42
C HIS A 157 -19.65 -1.29 3.43
N ALA A 158 -20.58 -0.41 3.04
CA ALA A 158 -20.29 0.73 2.18
C ALA A 158 -19.44 1.80 2.89
N LEU A 159 -19.56 1.89 4.21
CA LEU A 159 -18.88 2.89 5.04
C LEU A 159 -17.59 2.37 5.66
N TYR A 160 -17.45 1.06 5.81
CA TYR A 160 -16.25 0.45 6.36
C TYR A 160 -15.07 0.59 5.38
N THR A 161 -13.93 0.98 5.90
CA THR A 161 -12.72 1.18 5.09
C THR A 161 -11.56 0.48 5.78
N SER A 162 -11.20 -0.70 5.29
CA SER A 162 -10.07 -1.50 5.74
C SER A 162 -9.63 -2.46 4.64
N ILE A 163 -8.40 -2.94 4.73
CA ILE A 163 -7.90 -4.07 3.93
C ILE A 163 -8.61 -5.36 4.36
N GLU A 164 -8.98 -5.46 5.66
CA GLU A 164 -9.71 -6.60 6.18
C GLU A 164 -11.21 -6.48 5.89
N ASP A 165 -11.81 -7.58 5.49
CA ASP A 165 -13.23 -7.68 5.23
C ASP A 165 -14.03 -7.50 6.53
N PHE A 166 -15.04 -6.62 6.52
CA PHE A 166 -15.93 -6.40 7.66
C PHE A 166 -16.55 -7.69 8.21
N ASP A 167 -16.88 -8.64 7.33
CA ASP A 167 -17.51 -9.89 7.72
C ASP A 167 -16.61 -10.82 8.54
N LYS A 168 -15.30 -10.62 8.47
CA LYS A 168 -14.31 -11.36 9.27
C LYS A 168 -14.14 -10.85 10.69
N LEU A 169 -14.72 -9.69 11.03
CA LEU A 169 -14.70 -9.19 12.40
C LEU A 169 -15.45 -10.15 13.34
N PRO A 170 -14.87 -10.48 14.51
CA PRO A 170 -15.52 -11.31 15.51
C PRO A 170 -16.79 -10.64 16.07
N ASP A 171 -17.90 -11.39 16.16
CA ASP A 171 -19.21 -10.85 16.53
C ASP A 171 -19.28 -10.32 17.98
N ASN A 172 -18.55 -10.93 18.92
CA ASN A 172 -18.70 -10.71 20.36
C ASN A 172 -17.56 -9.93 21.01
N LYS A 173 -16.66 -9.35 20.22
CA LYS A 173 -15.51 -8.58 20.74
C LYS A 173 -15.59 -7.13 20.28
N ALA A 174 -15.35 -6.20 21.21
CA ALA A 174 -15.30 -4.78 20.88
C ALA A 174 -13.86 -4.36 20.56
N PHE A 175 -13.68 -3.64 19.44
CA PHE A 175 -12.42 -3.10 18.96
C PHE A 175 -12.46 -1.59 18.88
N LEU A 176 -11.30 -0.98 18.71
CA LEU A 176 -11.17 0.46 18.48
C LEU A 176 -11.35 0.77 16.99
N PHE A 177 -12.16 1.80 16.72
CA PHE A 177 -12.39 2.31 15.37
C PHE A 177 -12.36 3.84 15.38
N GLU A 178 -11.98 4.40 14.25
CA GLU A 178 -12.19 5.79 13.92
C GLU A 178 -13.54 5.94 13.21
N LEU A 179 -14.40 6.78 13.75
CA LEU A 179 -15.68 7.18 13.16
C LEU A 179 -15.51 8.57 12.53
N TRP A 180 -15.51 8.62 11.21
CA TRP A 180 -15.32 9.84 10.41
C TRP A 180 -16.67 10.42 10.03
N ILE A 181 -16.93 11.68 10.40
CA ILE A 181 -18.20 12.37 10.18
C ILE A 181 -17.97 13.64 9.37
N THR A 182 -18.63 13.78 8.23
CA THR A 182 -18.64 15.04 7.47
C THR A 182 -19.44 16.11 8.24
N LYS A 183 -18.80 17.22 8.56
CA LYS A 183 -19.44 18.34 9.26
C LYS A 183 -20.37 19.10 8.34
N THR A 184 -21.61 19.22 8.76
CA THR A 184 -22.62 20.10 8.14
C THR A 184 -22.85 21.34 9.01
N LYS A 185 -23.64 22.29 8.53
CA LYS A 185 -24.03 23.46 9.35
C LYS A 185 -24.82 23.11 10.60
N GLU A 186 -25.40 21.91 10.64
CA GLU A 186 -26.22 21.40 11.75
C GLU A 186 -25.46 20.37 12.60
N TYR A 187 -24.18 20.16 12.29
CA TYR A 187 -23.33 19.23 13.03
C TYR A 187 -23.18 19.68 14.48
N ASP A 188 -23.40 18.75 15.40
CA ASP A 188 -23.37 19.01 16.84
C ASP A 188 -22.71 17.82 17.57
N THR A 189 -21.53 18.07 18.13
CA THR A 189 -20.74 17.08 18.85
C THR A 189 -21.44 16.50 20.08
N VAL A 190 -22.29 17.32 20.76
CA VAL A 190 -23.04 16.86 21.93
C VAL A 190 -24.12 15.86 21.53
N LYS A 191 -24.83 16.15 20.43
CA LYS A 191 -25.84 15.21 19.91
C LYS A 191 -25.21 13.90 19.45
N LEU A 192 -24.06 13.97 18.78
CA LEU A 192 -23.32 12.76 18.36
C LEU A 192 -22.90 11.94 19.59
N SER A 193 -22.33 12.59 20.59
CA SER A 193 -21.97 11.96 21.87
C SER A 193 -23.14 11.24 22.51
N ASP A 194 -24.31 11.89 22.60
CA ASP A 194 -25.53 11.31 23.16
C ASP A 194 -26.04 10.09 22.37
N VAL A 195 -25.88 10.10 21.04
CA VAL A 195 -26.26 8.96 20.20
C VAL A 195 -25.33 7.77 20.46
N LEU A 196 -24.02 7.99 20.55
CA LEU A 196 -23.05 6.94 20.86
C LEU A 196 -23.32 6.33 22.23
N ASP A 197 -23.66 7.16 23.25
CA ASP A 197 -24.00 6.67 24.59
C ASP A 197 -25.27 5.82 24.57
N LYS A 198 -26.30 6.22 23.82
CA LYS A 198 -27.54 5.41 23.65
C LYS A 198 -27.31 4.08 22.95
N LEU A 199 -26.31 4.00 22.06
CA LEU A 199 -25.91 2.75 21.40
C LEU A 199 -24.96 1.91 22.27
N ALA A 200 -24.63 2.36 23.47
CA ALA A 200 -23.62 1.75 24.34
C ALA A 200 -22.24 1.61 23.67
N ILE A 201 -21.91 2.53 22.78
CA ILE A 201 -20.62 2.62 22.13
C ILE A 201 -19.70 3.51 22.97
N LEU A 202 -18.57 2.96 23.40
CA LEU A 202 -17.64 3.70 24.24
C LEU A 202 -16.83 4.69 23.39
N LYS A 203 -16.76 5.93 23.82
CA LYS A 203 -15.82 6.93 23.31
C LYS A 203 -14.46 6.66 23.94
N ALA A 204 -13.49 6.25 23.13
CA ALA A 204 -12.21 5.73 23.63
C ALA A 204 -11.14 6.82 23.80
N GLY A 205 -11.33 8.01 23.26
CA GLY A 205 -10.42 9.15 23.41
C GLY A 205 -10.94 10.19 24.39
N LYS A 206 -10.04 10.99 24.95
CA LYS A 206 -10.43 12.19 25.72
C LYS A 206 -11.00 13.29 24.83
N ASN A 207 -10.53 13.35 23.58
CA ASN A 207 -10.88 14.35 22.59
C ASN A 207 -11.23 13.65 21.26
N HIS A 208 -11.97 14.35 20.41
CA HIS A 208 -12.11 14.03 18.99
C HIS A 208 -11.15 14.89 18.18
N LEU A 209 -10.86 14.48 16.92
CA LEU A 209 -10.03 15.25 16.02
C LEU A 209 -10.91 16.12 15.12
N ASP A 210 -10.82 17.43 15.31
CA ASP A 210 -11.62 18.42 14.57
C ASP A 210 -10.81 18.96 13.37
N PHE A 211 -11.15 18.52 12.17
CA PHE A 211 -10.57 19.00 10.91
C PHE A 211 -11.53 19.93 10.17
N ASP A 212 -11.03 20.65 9.17
CA ASP A 212 -11.88 21.44 8.27
C ASP A 212 -12.81 20.51 7.46
N GLY A 213 -14.12 20.60 7.76
CA GLY A 213 -15.16 19.80 7.09
C GLY A 213 -15.37 18.39 7.65
N VAL A 214 -14.51 17.85 8.50
CA VAL A 214 -14.61 16.48 9.03
C VAL A 214 -14.30 16.44 10.52
N ASP A 215 -15.02 15.61 11.25
CA ASP A 215 -14.76 15.30 12.66
C ASP A 215 -14.52 13.80 12.83
N VAL A 216 -13.49 13.41 13.58
CA VAL A 216 -13.08 12.01 13.76
C VAL A 216 -13.14 11.64 15.24
N TRP A 217 -13.93 10.64 15.55
CA TRP A 217 -14.12 10.12 16.90
C TRP A 217 -13.49 8.74 17.05
N MET A 218 -12.72 8.54 18.10
CA MET A 218 -12.29 7.20 18.48
C MET A 218 -13.36 6.51 19.29
N ILE A 219 -13.87 5.40 18.78
CA ILE A 219 -14.92 4.60 19.41
C ILE A 219 -14.46 3.18 19.66
N LYS A 220 -15.00 2.55 20.71
CA LYS A 220 -14.84 1.11 20.95
C LYS A 220 -16.18 0.44 20.78
N ALA A 221 -16.31 -0.40 19.77
CA ALA A 221 -17.57 -0.99 19.35
C ALA A 221 -17.40 -2.46 18.93
N THR A 222 -18.48 -3.23 19.09
CA THR A 222 -18.61 -4.57 18.50
C THR A 222 -19.09 -4.48 17.05
N LYS A 223 -18.93 -5.55 16.27
CA LYS A 223 -19.47 -5.66 14.91
C LYS A 223 -20.95 -5.30 14.84
N GLN A 224 -21.76 -5.80 15.78
CA GLN A 224 -23.19 -5.49 15.85
C GLN A 224 -23.45 -4.00 16.07
N GLN A 225 -22.71 -3.35 17.00
CA GLN A 225 -22.85 -1.92 17.24
C GLN A 225 -22.45 -1.07 16.03
N LEU A 226 -21.46 -1.52 15.23
CA LEU A 226 -21.10 -0.84 13.98
C LEU A 226 -22.23 -0.90 12.95
N CYS A 227 -22.97 -1.99 12.87
CA CYS A 227 -24.15 -2.12 11.99
C CYS A 227 -25.27 -1.12 12.34
N GLU A 228 -25.34 -0.67 13.61
CA GLU A 228 -26.33 0.30 14.07
C GLU A 228 -25.98 1.76 13.70
N LEU A 229 -24.70 2.04 13.41
CA LEU A 229 -24.23 3.41 13.14
C LEU A 229 -24.94 4.07 11.96
N PRO A 230 -25.04 3.44 10.75
CA PRO A 230 -25.71 4.07 9.60
C PRO A 230 -27.20 4.36 9.82
N LEU A 231 -27.84 3.62 10.72
CA LEU A 231 -29.25 3.81 11.09
C LEU A 231 -29.45 4.90 12.13
N SER A 232 -28.40 5.30 12.82
CA SER A 232 -28.46 6.19 13.99
C SER A 232 -27.83 7.55 13.76
N ILE A 233 -26.82 7.63 12.89
CA ILE A 233 -25.98 8.81 12.65
C ILE A 233 -25.99 9.14 11.18
N GLY A 234 -26.22 10.41 10.83
CA GLY A 234 -26.08 10.92 9.47
C GLY A 234 -24.65 11.34 9.15
N TYR A 235 -24.35 11.41 7.86
CA TYR A 235 -23.08 11.94 7.32
C TYR A 235 -21.82 11.19 7.76
N ILE A 236 -21.90 9.89 8.05
CA ILE A 236 -20.73 9.05 8.25
C ILE A 236 -19.99 8.93 6.91
N GLU A 237 -18.77 9.45 6.84
CA GLU A 237 -17.88 9.31 5.70
C GLU A 237 -17.19 7.95 5.70
N GLY A 238 -16.83 7.46 6.89
CA GLY A 238 -16.18 6.16 7.03
C GLY A 238 -16.08 5.68 8.47
N VAL A 239 -15.94 4.36 8.59
CA VAL A 239 -15.55 3.67 9.82
C VAL A 239 -14.28 2.90 9.50
N ARG A 240 -13.20 3.20 10.22
CA ARG A 240 -11.87 2.62 9.99
C ARG A 240 -11.38 1.92 11.25
N PRO A 241 -10.79 0.72 11.18
CA PRO A 241 -10.09 0.16 12.33
C PRO A 241 -9.05 1.16 12.85
N TYR A 242 -9.06 1.43 14.14
CA TYR A 242 -8.04 2.27 14.76
C TYR A 242 -6.81 1.41 15.09
N HIS A 243 -5.70 1.72 14.47
CA HIS A 243 -4.41 1.14 14.79
C HIS A 243 -3.75 2.02 15.83
N GLN A 244 -3.66 1.51 17.05
CA GLN A 244 -3.00 2.25 18.12
C GLN A 244 -1.52 2.42 17.77
N PRO A 245 -0.96 3.64 17.83
CA PRO A 245 0.47 3.83 17.64
C PRO A 245 1.24 2.94 18.60
N SER A 246 2.44 2.50 18.19
CA SER A 246 3.23 1.50 18.90
C SER A 246 3.75 2.00 20.27
N ILE A 247 2.84 2.21 21.21
CA ILE A 247 3.18 2.35 22.64
C ILE A 247 3.71 1.03 23.23
N LEU A 248 3.89 0.03 22.38
CA LEU A 248 4.20 -1.35 22.76
C LEU A 248 5.54 -1.50 23.51
N ILE A 249 6.43 -0.52 23.41
CA ILE A 249 7.77 -0.61 24.02
C ILE A 249 8.02 0.62 24.89
N LYS A 250 7.36 0.66 26.04
CA LYS A 250 7.69 1.67 27.07
C LYS A 250 8.84 1.24 27.97
N ASN A 251 9.03 -0.06 28.12
CA ASN A 251 10.09 -0.62 28.97
C ASN A 251 10.37 -2.10 28.59
N ARG A 252 11.49 -2.63 29.09
CA ARG A 252 11.96 -4.01 28.82
C ARG A 252 10.94 -5.09 29.17
N SER A 253 10.15 -4.92 30.22
CA SER A 253 9.15 -5.91 30.64
C SER A 253 8.01 -6.01 29.63
N GLU A 254 7.49 -4.86 29.17
CA GLU A 254 6.41 -4.82 28.19
C GLU A 254 6.86 -5.37 26.84
N SER A 255 8.06 -5.03 26.37
CA SER A 255 8.64 -5.54 25.14
C SER A 255 8.70 -7.08 25.15
N ARG A 256 9.17 -7.66 26.26
CA ARG A 256 9.24 -9.09 26.42
C ARG A 256 7.87 -9.77 26.46
N GLU A 257 6.90 -9.21 27.19
CA GLU A 257 5.54 -9.73 27.26
C GLU A 257 4.89 -9.76 25.87
N TRP A 258 5.09 -8.71 25.07
CA TRP A 258 4.62 -8.67 23.69
C TRP A 258 5.32 -9.69 22.80
N SER A 259 6.63 -9.86 22.94
CA SER A 259 7.38 -10.88 22.19
C SER A 259 6.87 -12.30 22.48
N GLU A 260 6.53 -12.60 23.74
CA GLU A 260 5.96 -13.90 24.14
C GLU A 260 4.53 -14.10 23.60
N LEU A 261 3.71 -13.06 23.55
CA LEU A 261 2.39 -13.10 22.92
C LEU A 261 2.48 -13.35 21.42
N ILE A 262 3.38 -12.62 20.73
CA ILE A 262 3.63 -12.78 19.29
C ILE A 262 4.14 -14.19 18.99
N GLU A 263 5.07 -14.73 19.78
CA GLU A 263 5.56 -16.10 19.63
C GLU A 263 4.41 -17.12 19.64
N GLY A 264 3.40 -16.93 20.50
CA GLY A 264 2.23 -17.79 20.58
C GLY A 264 1.32 -17.78 19.34
N GLU A 265 1.37 -16.72 18.55
CA GLU A 265 0.56 -16.56 17.32
C GLU A 265 1.29 -17.01 16.04
N ILE A 266 2.58 -17.36 16.12
CA ILE A 266 3.40 -17.72 14.96
C ILE A 266 3.43 -19.24 14.76
N GLN A 267 3.26 -19.65 13.50
CA GLN A 267 3.47 -21.01 13.04
C GLN A 267 4.47 -21.03 11.87
N PHE A 268 5.55 -21.79 12.03
CA PHE A 268 6.52 -21.99 10.96
C PHE A 268 6.10 -23.18 10.10
N ALA A 269 5.85 -22.92 8.81
CA ALA A 269 5.58 -23.93 7.78
C ALA A 269 6.79 -24.05 6.83
N LEU A 270 7.98 -24.31 7.42
CA LEU A 270 9.24 -24.37 6.69
C LEU A 270 9.54 -25.77 6.22
N ASP A 271 10.02 -25.89 4.99
CA ASP A 271 10.53 -27.13 4.42
C ASP A 271 11.81 -26.89 3.58
N LYS A 272 12.30 -27.91 2.89
CA LYS A 272 13.52 -27.83 2.07
C LYS A 272 13.38 -26.92 0.85
N ASP A 273 12.15 -26.70 0.39
CA ASP A 273 11.82 -25.91 -0.80
C ASP A 273 11.33 -24.50 -0.44
N SER A 274 11.31 -24.16 0.86
CA SER A 274 10.94 -22.81 1.33
C SER A 274 11.83 -21.73 0.71
N THR A 275 11.21 -20.62 0.32
CA THR A 275 11.94 -19.48 -0.22
C THR A 275 12.88 -18.89 0.83
N ARG A 276 14.17 -18.84 0.51
CA ARG A 276 15.20 -18.30 1.40
C ARG A 276 15.58 -16.88 1.05
N ILE A 277 15.62 -16.05 2.09
CA ILE A 277 16.06 -14.65 2.00
C ILE A 277 17.47 -14.55 2.58
N GLY A 278 18.40 -13.97 1.82
CA GLY A 278 19.75 -13.63 2.28
C GLY A 278 19.79 -12.23 2.86
N LEU A 279 20.26 -12.08 4.08
CA LEU A 279 20.53 -10.80 4.71
C LEU A 279 22.03 -10.51 4.69
N LEU A 280 22.44 -9.41 4.05
CA LEU A 280 23.82 -8.90 3.96
C LEU A 280 23.92 -7.66 4.84
N ASP A 281 24.35 -7.82 6.11
CA ASP A 281 24.26 -6.78 7.14
C ASP A 281 25.30 -6.95 8.26
N SER A 282 25.02 -6.47 9.47
CA SER A 282 25.87 -6.55 10.66
C SER A 282 25.90 -7.93 11.34
N GLY A 283 25.26 -8.95 10.75
CA GLY A 283 25.02 -10.24 11.37
C GLY A 283 23.62 -10.32 11.98
N VAL A 284 23.30 -11.42 12.66
CA VAL A 284 21.99 -11.64 13.32
C VAL A 284 22.20 -12.36 14.65
N ASN A 285 21.48 -11.95 15.69
CA ASN A 285 21.36 -12.74 16.90
C ASN A 285 20.25 -13.79 16.74
N ASN A 286 20.61 -14.95 16.18
CA ASN A 286 19.65 -16.03 15.92
C ASN A 286 19.24 -16.81 17.17
N ALA A 287 19.74 -16.46 18.35
CA ALA A 287 19.21 -16.98 19.62
C ALA A 287 17.85 -16.36 19.98
N HIS A 288 17.44 -15.30 19.28
CA HIS A 288 16.12 -14.70 19.44
C HIS A 288 15.02 -15.72 19.06
N LYS A 289 14.04 -15.95 19.95
CA LYS A 289 13.01 -16.99 19.81
C LYS A 289 12.20 -16.85 18.50
N LEU A 290 11.94 -15.64 18.06
CA LEU A 290 11.23 -15.37 16.80
C LEU A 290 12.11 -15.62 15.56
N LEU A 291 13.43 -15.69 15.67
CA LEU A 291 14.35 -15.89 14.54
C LEU A 291 14.93 -17.31 14.49
N ALA A 292 15.14 -17.95 15.63
CA ALA A 292 15.77 -19.24 15.75
C ALA A 292 15.21 -20.33 14.80
N PRO A 293 13.88 -20.47 14.61
CA PRO A 293 13.35 -21.49 13.73
C PRO A 293 13.65 -21.25 12.24
N ALA A 294 13.81 -19.98 11.83
CA ALA A 294 14.02 -19.59 10.43
C ALA A 294 15.50 -19.42 10.07
N LEU A 295 16.41 -19.24 11.05
CA LEU A 295 17.83 -18.97 10.82
C LEU A 295 18.72 -19.90 11.66
N PRO A 296 18.99 -21.13 11.24
CA PRO A 296 19.93 -22.02 11.90
C PRO A 296 21.39 -21.57 11.68
N ASN A 297 22.29 -22.00 12.59
CA ASN A 297 23.70 -21.56 12.60
C ASN A 297 24.49 -21.90 11.33
N ASP A 298 24.14 -22.98 10.62
CA ASP A 298 24.80 -23.37 9.36
C ASP A 298 24.48 -22.43 8.18
N ARG A 299 23.52 -21.53 8.36
CA ARG A 299 23.14 -20.49 7.40
C ARG A 299 23.62 -19.08 7.79
N MET A 300 24.59 -19.02 8.68
CA MET A 300 25.22 -17.78 9.11
C MET A 300 26.69 -17.77 8.72
N LYS A 301 27.13 -16.75 8.01
CA LYS A 301 28.51 -16.58 7.55
C LYS A 301 28.99 -15.15 7.71
N SER A 302 30.28 -14.93 7.51
CA SER A 302 30.90 -13.62 7.47
C SER A 302 31.74 -13.48 6.19
N ALA A 303 31.60 -12.35 5.50
CA ALA A 303 32.42 -11.96 4.36
C ALA A 303 33.52 -10.96 4.77
N ILE A 304 33.63 -10.63 6.05
CA ILE A 304 34.71 -9.80 6.61
C ILE A 304 35.64 -10.66 7.47
N SER A 305 36.81 -10.12 7.82
CA SER A 305 37.83 -10.84 8.60
C SER A 305 37.40 -11.24 10.02
N VAL A 306 36.26 -10.72 10.49
CA VAL A 306 35.68 -11.08 11.79
C VAL A 306 34.85 -12.37 11.65
N PRO A 307 35.25 -13.50 12.27
CA PRO A 307 34.56 -14.77 12.12
C PRO A 307 33.21 -14.85 12.86
N ASP A 308 32.95 -13.92 13.77
CA ASP A 308 31.69 -13.85 14.50
C ASP A 308 30.56 -13.36 13.58
N THR A 309 29.46 -14.10 13.55
CA THR A 309 28.29 -13.85 12.72
C THR A 309 27.14 -13.16 13.49
N THR A 310 27.34 -12.94 14.79
CA THR A 310 26.35 -12.32 15.68
C THR A 310 26.25 -10.83 15.40
N ASP A 311 25.06 -10.28 15.49
CA ASP A 311 24.83 -8.84 15.42
C ASP A 311 25.25 -8.14 16.72
N HIS A 312 25.99 -7.06 16.60
CA HIS A 312 26.38 -6.19 17.71
C HIS A 312 25.96 -4.73 17.53
N SER A 313 25.10 -4.47 16.53
CA SER A 313 24.70 -3.11 16.13
C SER A 313 23.18 -2.90 16.17
N ASP A 314 22.40 -3.90 16.57
CA ASP A 314 20.93 -3.95 16.52
C ASP A 314 20.32 -3.90 15.10
N HIS A 315 21.13 -3.66 14.06
CA HIS A 315 20.62 -3.43 12.72
C HIS A 315 20.21 -4.72 11.98
N GLY A 316 21.11 -5.71 11.88
CA GLY A 316 20.83 -6.94 11.15
C GLY A 316 19.75 -7.80 11.81
N THR A 317 19.68 -7.82 13.15
CA THR A 317 18.63 -8.55 13.87
C THR A 317 17.26 -7.90 13.65
N GLY A 318 17.18 -6.56 13.66
CA GLY A 318 15.97 -5.83 13.34
C GLY A 318 15.50 -6.04 11.89
N MET A 319 16.44 -6.03 10.94
CA MET A 319 16.17 -6.35 9.53
C MET A 319 15.58 -7.76 9.38
N ALA A 320 16.15 -8.75 10.04
CA ALA A 320 15.69 -10.15 10.01
C ALA A 320 14.24 -10.29 10.47
N GLY A 321 13.86 -9.59 11.55
CA GLY A 321 12.49 -9.54 12.03
C GLY A 321 11.52 -8.97 11.01
N LEU A 322 11.84 -7.80 10.43
CA LEU A 322 11.00 -7.19 9.40
C LEU A 322 10.87 -8.06 8.15
N MET A 323 11.92 -8.76 7.73
CA MET A 323 11.87 -9.64 6.57
C MET A 323 10.98 -10.86 6.79
N LEU A 324 10.86 -11.38 8.01
CA LEU A 324 9.96 -12.49 8.32
C LEU A 324 8.53 -12.05 8.60
N TYR A 325 8.38 -11.04 9.42
CA TYR A 325 7.09 -10.67 10.03
C TYR A 325 6.45 -9.42 9.46
N GLY A 326 7.23 -8.52 8.88
CA GLY A 326 6.80 -7.14 8.64
C GLY A 326 6.82 -6.33 9.94
N ASP A 327 6.04 -5.28 10.02
CA ASP A 327 5.88 -4.52 11.25
C ASP A 327 5.15 -5.37 12.30
N LEU A 328 5.81 -5.66 13.40
CA LEU A 328 5.22 -6.46 14.48
C LEU A 328 4.04 -5.76 15.16
N THR A 329 3.91 -4.44 15.00
CA THR A 329 2.72 -3.70 15.42
C THR A 329 1.47 -4.24 14.72
N ASP A 330 1.54 -4.50 13.42
CA ASP A 330 0.42 -5.01 12.64
C ASP A 330 -0.05 -6.38 13.11
N ILE A 331 0.88 -7.20 13.60
CA ILE A 331 0.60 -8.55 14.11
C ILE A 331 -0.29 -8.49 15.35
N THR A 332 -0.03 -7.55 16.25
CA THR A 332 -0.78 -7.42 17.51
C THR A 332 -2.24 -7.03 17.32
N TYR A 333 -2.57 -6.49 16.15
CA TYR A 333 -3.92 -6.04 15.77
C TYR A 333 -4.64 -7.01 14.83
N ARG A 334 -3.97 -8.06 14.35
CA ARG A 334 -4.63 -9.09 13.52
C ARG A 334 -5.58 -9.95 14.34
N HIS A 335 -6.76 -10.17 13.81
CA HIS A 335 -7.80 -10.95 14.45
C HIS A 335 -8.10 -12.28 13.74
N GLY A 336 -7.23 -12.71 12.83
CA GLY A 336 -7.51 -13.74 11.83
C GLY A 336 -6.83 -15.11 12.00
N GLY A 337 -6.31 -15.47 13.18
CA GLY A 337 -5.65 -16.77 13.39
C GLY A 337 -4.12 -16.71 13.30
N PRO A 338 -3.41 -17.86 13.35
CA PRO A 338 -1.96 -17.89 13.44
C PRO A 338 -1.28 -17.30 12.21
N ILE A 339 -0.13 -16.66 12.44
CA ILE A 339 0.72 -16.13 11.39
C ILE A 339 1.58 -17.26 10.86
N ILE A 340 1.42 -17.59 9.60
CA ILE A 340 2.18 -18.65 8.96
C ILE A 340 3.42 -18.06 8.30
N ILE A 341 4.60 -18.55 8.69
CA ILE A 341 5.89 -18.18 8.10
C ILE A 341 6.34 -19.32 7.19
N GLU A 342 6.41 -19.02 5.90
CA GLU A 342 6.80 -19.95 4.82
C GLU A 342 8.19 -19.64 4.25
N GLN A 343 8.84 -18.55 4.69
CA GLN A 343 10.16 -18.12 4.27
C GLN A 343 11.18 -18.37 5.37
N ASP A 344 12.41 -18.76 5.00
CA ASP A 344 13.53 -18.87 5.91
C ASP A 344 14.68 -17.88 5.56
N LEU A 345 15.67 -17.80 6.43
CA LEU A 345 16.75 -16.83 6.30
C LEU A 345 18.12 -17.50 6.12
N ALA A 346 19.01 -16.76 5.49
CA ALA A 346 20.46 -16.89 5.56
C ALA A 346 21.06 -15.51 5.89
N SER A 347 22.14 -15.45 6.66
CA SER A 347 22.79 -14.20 7.04
C SER A 347 24.27 -14.21 6.65
N VAL A 348 24.74 -13.15 6.05
CA VAL A 348 26.17 -12.90 5.79
C VAL A 348 26.55 -11.55 6.37
N LYS A 349 27.45 -11.57 7.34
CA LYS A 349 27.95 -10.36 7.97
C LYS A 349 28.93 -9.64 7.04
N ILE A 350 28.64 -8.36 6.74
CA ILE A 350 29.44 -7.52 5.83
C ILE A 350 29.98 -6.25 6.50
N VAL A 351 29.48 -5.94 7.70
CA VAL A 351 29.94 -4.80 8.51
C VAL A 351 30.02 -5.20 9.98
N GLU A 352 30.93 -4.56 10.71
CA GLU A 352 31.07 -4.68 12.16
C GLU A 352 30.91 -3.29 12.80
N ASN A 353 30.02 -3.17 13.81
CA ASN A 353 29.73 -1.92 14.52
C ASN A 353 29.50 -0.71 13.57
N GLY A 354 28.77 -0.94 12.48
CA GLY A 354 28.47 0.09 11.48
C GLY A 354 29.67 0.50 10.60
N HIS A 355 30.80 -0.17 10.70
CA HIS A 355 31.99 0.10 9.89
C HIS A 355 32.54 -1.20 9.29
N THR A 356 33.02 -1.11 8.03
CA THR A 356 33.83 -2.19 7.47
C THR A 356 35.18 -2.22 8.18
N THR A 357 35.56 -3.37 8.70
CA THR A 357 36.85 -3.54 9.40
C THR A 357 37.99 -3.95 8.48
N ASP A 358 37.66 -4.31 7.24
CA ASP A 358 38.65 -4.72 6.25
C ASP A 358 39.19 -3.54 5.45
N PRO A 359 40.52 -3.48 5.23
CA PRO A 359 41.12 -2.47 4.34
C PRO A 359 40.85 -2.74 2.84
N ASP A 360 40.15 -3.83 2.51
CA ASP A 360 39.81 -4.19 1.15
C ASP A 360 38.67 -3.33 0.54
N PHE A 361 38.56 -3.38 -0.78
CA PHE A 361 37.46 -2.73 -1.45
C PHE A 361 36.12 -3.27 -0.99
N TYR A 362 35.23 -2.40 -0.56
CA TYR A 362 33.88 -2.78 -0.13
C TYR A 362 33.11 -3.55 -1.20
N GLY A 363 33.38 -3.25 -2.50
CA GLY A 363 32.83 -4.02 -3.63
C GLY A 363 33.20 -5.50 -3.61
N ALA A 364 34.41 -5.87 -3.16
CA ALA A 364 34.82 -7.27 -3.03
C ALA A 364 34.08 -7.99 -1.88
N VAL A 365 33.86 -7.28 -0.77
CA VAL A 365 33.04 -7.79 0.36
C VAL A 365 31.61 -8.04 -0.08
N ILE A 366 31.01 -7.12 -0.85
CA ILE A 366 29.66 -7.28 -1.41
C ILE A 366 29.59 -8.49 -2.32
N GLU A 367 30.55 -8.63 -3.24
CA GLU A 367 30.62 -9.76 -4.17
C GLU A 367 30.69 -11.09 -3.42
N ASP A 368 31.62 -11.24 -2.48
CA ASP A 368 31.77 -12.47 -1.67
C ASP A 368 30.50 -12.77 -0.87
N ALA A 369 29.90 -11.76 -0.24
CA ALA A 369 28.66 -11.92 0.53
C ALA A 369 27.48 -12.41 -0.34
N ILE A 370 27.32 -11.85 -1.54
CA ILE A 370 26.28 -12.27 -2.48
C ILE A 370 26.46 -13.74 -2.87
N TYR A 371 27.68 -14.15 -3.17
CA TYR A 371 27.97 -15.55 -3.52
C TYR A 371 27.81 -16.50 -2.32
N GLN A 372 28.20 -16.08 -1.11
CA GLN A 372 27.96 -16.87 0.08
C GLN A 372 26.47 -17.07 0.37
N ALA A 373 25.66 -16.00 0.25
CA ALA A 373 24.20 -16.07 0.39
C ALA A 373 23.58 -16.99 -0.67
N GLN A 374 24.00 -16.86 -1.93
CA GLN A 374 23.55 -17.73 -3.02
C GLN A 374 23.92 -19.19 -2.78
N ALA A 375 25.14 -19.48 -2.28
CA ALA A 375 25.58 -20.83 -1.95
C ALA A 375 24.76 -21.45 -0.80
N MET A 376 24.18 -20.62 0.07
CA MET A 376 23.22 -21.07 1.09
C MET A 376 21.79 -21.18 0.54
N GLY A 377 21.56 -20.93 -0.75
CA GLY A 377 20.25 -21.05 -1.43
C GLY A 377 19.40 -19.78 -1.43
N ALA A 378 19.95 -18.62 -1.02
CA ALA A 378 19.23 -17.36 -0.98
C ALA A 378 19.39 -16.59 -2.32
N SER A 379 18.41 -16.74 -3.20
CA SER A 379 18.36 -16.01 -4.49
C SER A 379 17.71 -14.61 -4.37
N ILE A 380 17.00 -14.33 -3.29
CA ILE A 380 16.49 -13.01 -2.95
C ILE A 380 17.34 -12.50 -1.78
N GLN A 381 17.98 -11.35 -1.95
CA GLN A 381 18.94 -10.83 -0.97
C GLN A 381 18.63 -9.38 -0.61
N CYS A 382 18.83 -9.04 0.65
CA CYS A 382 18.62 -7.71 1.23
C CYS A 382 19.96 -7.14 1.68
N MET A 383 20.26 -5.91 1.26
CA MET A 383 21.43 -5.16 1.70
C MET A 383 21.02 -3.72 2.04
N ALA A 384 20.95 -3.41 3.34
CA ALA A 384 20.60 -2.07 3.81
C ALA A 384 21.80 -1.30 4.34
N VAL A 385 22.97 -1.54 3.75
CA VAL A 385 24.24 -0.89 4.11
C VAL A 385 24.73 -0.05 2.94
N THR A 386 25.05 1.21 3.20
CA THR A 386 25.59 2.16 2.22
C THR A 386 26.96 2.71 2.72
N ASP A 387 27.79 3.18 1.80
CA ASP A 387 29.10 3.79 2.16
C ASP A 387 28.98 5.28 2.53
N GLY A 388 27.78 5.82 2.62
CA GLY A 388 27.50 7.21 2.97
C GLY A 388 27.79 8.22 1.86
N THR A 389 28.28 7.80 0.70
CA THR A 389 28.69 8.71 -0.39
C THR A 389 27.67 8.73 -1.53
N SER A 390 27.65 9.80 -2.31
CA SER A 390 26.82 9.95 -3.51
C SER A 390 27.64 10.53 -4.67
N TYR A 391 27.42 10.00 -5.88
CA TYR A 391 28.27 10.28 -7.05
C TYR A 391 27.48 10.74 -8.29
N ASP A 392 26.41 11.51 -8.12
CA ASP A 392 25.58 12.04 -9.22
C ASP A 392 25.08 10.94 -10.19
N GLY A 393 24.71 9.77 -9.63
CA GLY A 393 24.26 8.61 -10.42
C GLY A 393 25.35 7.84 -11.18
N LYS A 394 26.60 8.22 -11.02
CA LYS A 394 27.75 7.51 -11.63
C LYS A 394 28.05 6.22 -10.87
N SER A 395 28.53 5.22 -11.58
CA SER A 395 28.96 3.96 -10.98
C SER A 395 30.16 4.17 -10.06
N THR A 396 30.15 3.49 -8.93
CA THR A 396 31.30 3.30 -8.02
C THR A 396 31.81 1.86 -8.16
N SER A 397 32.97 1.54 -7.58
CA SER A 397 33.45 0.16 -7.53
C SER A 397 32.43 -0.76 -6.85
N SER A 398 31.83 -0.33 -5.75
CA SER A 398 30.81 -1.10 -5.03
C SER A 398 29.54 -1.32 -5.85
N SER A 399 29.02 -0.30 -6.54
CA SER A 399 27.83 -0.47 -7.38
C SER A 399 28.12 -1.29 -8.66
N ALA A 400 29.34 -1.20 -9.21
CA ALA A 400 29.74 -2.01 -10.35
C ALA A 400 29.89 -3.50 -9.95
N SER A 401 30.51 -3.80 -8.81
CA SER A 401 30.59 -5.16 -8.26
C SER A 401 29.19 -5.74 -7.99
N LEU A 402 28.29 -4.92 -7.46
CA LEU A 402 26.89 -5.31 -7.24
C LEU A 402 26.18 -5.63 -8.56
N ASP A 403 26.32 -4.77 -9.58
CA ASP A 403 25.74 -4.99 -10.90
C ASP A 403 26.24 -6.26 -11.57
N GLU A 404 27.56 -6.53 -11.52
CA GLU A 404 28.17 -7.72 -12.07
C GLU A 404 27.76 -8.98 -11.30
N SER A 405 27.67 -8.90 -9.96
CA SER A 405 27.24 -10.02 -9.12
C SER A 405 25.78 -10.40 -9.38
N ILE A 406 24.89 -9.44 -9.66
CA ILE A 406 23.48 -9.71 -9.97
C ILE A 406 23.32 -10.30 -11.38
N TYR A 407 24.03 -9.75 -12.36
CA TYR A 407 23.98 -10.22 -13.74
C TYR A 407 25.31 -10.89 -14.12
N HIS A 408 25.42 -12.17 -13.79
CA HIS A 408 26.63 -12.94 -13.98
C HIS A 408 26.51 -13.95 -15.13
N ASN A 409 27.51 -14.02 -16.00
CA ASN A 409 27.56 -14.95 -17.14
C ASN A 409 26.28 -14.92 -18.03
N GLY A 410 25.71 -13.75 -18.26
CA GLY A 410 24.52 -13.60 -19.10
C GLY A 410 23.21 -14.04 -18.40
N LYS A 411 23.22 -14.28 -17.10
CA LYS A 411 22.04 -14.70 -16.32
C LYS A 411 21.79 -13.79 -15.14
N CYS A 412 20.51 -13.57 -14.86
CA CYS A 412 20.03 -12.88 -13.66
C CYS A 412 19.29 -13.91 -12.79
N ASP A 413 20.05 -14.65 -11.99
CA ASP A 413 19.53 -15.74 -11.14
C ASP A 413 19.30 -15.33 -9.69
N ARG A 414 19.51 -14.04 -9.39
CA ARG A 414 19.30 -13.44 -8.06
C ARG A 414 18.69 -12.06 -8.16
N LEU A 415 18.01 -11.66 -7.10
CA LEU A 415 17.47 -10.33 -6.91
C LEU A 415 18.05 -9.74 -5.62
N VAL A 416 18.77 -8.62 -5.73
CA VAL A 416 19.31 -7.90 -4.57
C VAL A 416 18.53 -6.60 -4.41
N LEU A 417 17.94 -6.42 -3.23
CA LEU A 417 17.25 -5.19 -2.84
C LEU A 417 18.19 -4.36 -1.97
N VAL A 418 18.29 -3.07 -2.28
CA VAL A 418 19.25 -2.16 -1.63
C VAL A 418 18.54 -0.92 -1.13
N SER A 419 18.89 -0.45 0.08
CA SER A 419 18.34 0.78 0.64
C SER A 419 18.88 2.02 -0.09
N ALA A 420 18.03 3.02 -0.32
CA ALA A 420 18.43 4.28 -0.96
C ALA A 420 19.39 5.12 -0.12
N GLY A 421 19.53 4.80 1.17
CA GLY A 421 20.24 5.59 2.17
C GLY A 421 19.33 6.56 2.91
N ASN A 422 19.77 7.04 4.04
CA ASN A 422 18.97 7.81 4.99
C ASN A 422 19.37 9.28 5.05
N ILE A 423 18.38 10.13 5.33
CA ILE A 423 18.57 11.50 5.79
C ILE A 423 18.36 11.47 7.30
N GLU A 424 19.37 11.87 8.06
CA GLU A 424 19.27 11.89 9.51
C GLU A 424 18.31 13.00 9.99
N PRO A 425 17.55 12.79 11.08
CA PRO A 425 16.56 13.76 11.54
C PRO A 425 17.10 15.21 11.64
N PRO A 426 18.31 15.49 12.16
CA PRO A 426 18.82 16.86 12.22
C PRO A 426 19.10 17.52 10.86
N GLU A 427 19.19 16.74 9.79
CA GLU A 427 19.42 17.23 8.41
C GLU A 427 18.10 17.56 7.68
N VAL A 428 16.97 17.23 8.28
CA VAL A 428 15.65 17.43 7.68
C VAL A 428 15.13 18.84 7.97
N ASP A 429 14.83 19.59 6.93
CA ASP A 429 14.13 20.87 7.07
C ASP A 429 12.65 20.63 7.44
N ALA A 430 12.31 20.90 8.70
CA ALA A 430 10.96 20.73 9.21
C ALA A 430 9.89 21.58 8.49
N THR A 431 10.30 22.67 7.82
CA THR A 431 9.38 23.56 7.09
C THR A 431 9.09 23.04 5.68
N ASN A 432 10.02 22.28 5.07
CA ASN A 432 9.88 21.72 3.73
C ASN A 432 10.78 20.48 3.54
N TYR A 433 10.42 19.38 4.20
CA TYR A 433 11.23 18.16 4.16
C TYR A 433 11.38 17.54 2.75
N LEU A 434 10.44 17.81 1.81
CA LEU A 434 10.59 17.33 0.44
C LEU A 434 11.79 17.96 -0.27
N GLU A 435 12.18 19.20 0.05
CA GLU A 435 13.42 19.78 -0.47
C GLU A 435 14.66 19.09 0.13
N SER A 436 14.60 18.65 1.40
CA SER A 436 15.65 17.79 1.96
C SER A 436 15.78 16.47 1.19
N CYS A 437 14.65 15.81 0.87
CA CYS A 437 14.66 14.60 0.05
C CYS A 437 15.21 14.83 -1.37
N LYS A 438 14.94 15.98 -2.00
CA LYS A 438 15.49 16.37 -3.30
C LYS A 438 16.98 16.68 -3.27
N ALA A 439 17.44 17.31 -2.21
CA ALA A 439 18.84 17.70 -2.04
C ALA A 439 19.75 16.52 -1.70
N ASN A 440 19.23 15.51 -1.02
CA ASN A 440 19.97 14.35 -0.56
C ASN A 440 19.88 13.20 -1.56
N ALA A 441 20.96 13.04 -2.33
CA ALA A 441 21.02 12.00 -3.35
C ALA A 441 21.21 10.61 -2.75
N VAL A 442 20.69 9.58 -3.48
CA VAL A 442 20.88 8.17 -3.18
C VAL A 442 22.36 7.85 -2.95
N GLN A 443 22.65 7.05 -1.94
CA GLN A 443 24.00 6.68 -1.54
C GLN A 443 24.48 5.39 -2.23
N SER A 444 25.79 5.32 -2.44
CA SER A 444 26.44 4.13 -2.99
C SER A 444 26.31 2.95 -2.01
N PRO A 445 26.04 1.72 -2.49
CA PRO A 445 25.99 1.29 -3.90
C PRO A 445 24.59 1.28 -4.52
N ALA A 446 23.61 1.96 -3.94
CA ALA A 446 22.22 1.89 -4.36
C ALA A 446 21.93 2.52 -5.75
N GLN A 447 22.92 3.20 -6.37
CA GLN A 447 22.82 3.63 -7.78
C GLN A 447 23.03 2.49 -8.78
N ALA A 448 23.32 1.26 -8.34
CA ALA A 448 23.46 0.08 -9.19
C ALA A 448 22.22 -0.14 -10.07
N TRP A 449 22.44 -0.49 -11.35
CA TRP A 449 21.36 -0.63 -12.33
C TRP A 449 20.55 -1.92 -12.16
N ASN A 450 21.25 -3.01 -11.81
CA ASN A 450 20.64 -4.33 -11.67
C ASN A 450 19.98 -4.56 -10.31
N ALA A 451 20.39 -3.84 -9.27
CA ALA A 451 19.76 -3.88 -7.96
C ALA A 451 18.37 -3.19 -7.97
N LEU A 452 17.46 -3.65 -7.14
CA LEU A 452 16.21 -2.96 -6.86
C LEU A 452 16.40 -2.03 -5.66
N THR A 453 16.47 -0.73 -5.90
CA THR A 453 16.66 0.26 -4.84
C THR A 453 15.33 0.66 -4.23
N VAL A 454 15.27 0.64 -2.90
CA VAL A 454 14.07 0.89 -2.12
C VAL A 454 14.22 2.18 -1.32
N GLY A 455 13.31 3.12 -1.54
CA GLY A 455 13.12 4.31 -0.73
C GLY A 455 12.04 4.11 0.34
N ALA A 456 11.77 5.14 1.12
CA ALA A 456 10.79 5.08 2.19
C ALA A 456 9.63 6.05 1.95
N TYR A 457 8.39 5.57 2.17
CA TYR A 457 7.19 6.37 2.36
C TYR A 457 6.62 6.10 3.75
N THR A 458 5.56 6.76 4.16
CA THR A 458 4.96 6.52 5.47
C THR A 458 3.45 6.70 5.53
N GLU A 459 2.80 5.80 6.26
CA GLU A 459 1.42 5.93 6.75
C GLU A 459 1.39 6.32 8.24
N LYS A 460 2.54 6.30 8.92
CA LYS A 460 2.66 6.57 10.36
C LYS A 460 2.66 8.07 10.63
N THR A 461 1.57 8.58 11.20
CA THR A 461 1.38 10.03 11.42
C THR A 461 0.79 10.38 12.79
N ILE A 462 0.37 9.37 13.53
CA ILE A 462 -0.23 9.56 14.85
C ILE A 462 0.87 9.54 15.91
N VAL A 463 0.92 10.58 16.73
CA VAL A 463 1.84 10.70 17.85
C VAL A 463 1.02 10.90 19.12
N THR A 464 1.30 10.11 20.14
CA THR A 464 0.56 10.15 21.42
C THR A 464 0.94 11.32 22.31
N ASP A 465 2.16 11.86 22.15
CA ASP A 465 2.61 13.06 22.85
C ASP A 465 2.26 14.30 22.01
N GLU A 466 1.27 15.08 22.47
CA GLU A 466 0.77 16.27 21.79
C GLU A 466 1.84 17.37 21.56
N SER A 467 2.99 17.28 22.22
CA SER A 467 4.12 18.20 21.98
C SER A 467 4.85 17.94 20.66
N TYR A 468 4.65 16.76 20.07
CA TYR A 468 5.23 16.36 18.80
C TYR A 468 4.20 16.36 17.68
N LYS A 469 4.68 16.57 16.45
CA LYS A 469 3.89 16.46 15.22
C LYS A 469 4.66 15.64 14.19
N ALA A 470 3.99 14.72 13.51
CA ALA A 470 4.56 14.05 12.35
C ALA A 470 4.80 15.06 11.20
N LEU A 471 5.92 14.95 10.50
CA LEU A 471 6.28 15.85 9.40
C LEU A 471 5.57 15.47 8.10
N ALA A 472 5.63 14.21 7.69
CA ALA A 472 4.99 13.75 6.49
C ALA A 472 3.52 13.40 6.75
N ALA A 473 2.64 13.77 5.81
CA ALA A 473 1.26 13.30 5.78
C ALA A 473 1.20 11.80 5.43
N PRO A 474 0.13 11.08 5.82
CA PRO A 474 -0.01 9.66 5.50
C PRO A 474 -0.01 9.47 3.99
N GLY A 475 0.71 8.45 3.52
CA GLY A 475 0.89 8.17 2.09
C GLY A 475 1.95 9.01 1.40
N ASN A 476 2.64 9.91 2.08
CA ASN A 476 3.68 10.74 1.47
C ASN A 476 5.08 10.10 1.63
N LEU A 477 6.06 10.63 0.89
CA LEU A 477 7.46 10.23 1.02
C LEU A 477 7.92 10.45 2.47
N SER A 478 8.62 9.47 3.04
CA SER A 478 9.22 9.61 4.36
C SER A 478 10.32 10.70 4.34
N PRO A 479 10.38 11.57 5.36
CA PRO A 479 11.42 12.59 5.44
C PRO A 479 12.84 12.02 5.49
N MET A 480 12.98 10.73 5.77
CA MET A 480 14.28 10.03 5.83
C MET A 480 14.72 9.45 4.49
N SER A 481 13.88 9.52 3.43
CA SER A 481 14.17 8.88 2.14
C SER A 481 15.06 9.75 1.26
N ARG A 482 16.14 9.16 0.76
CA ARG A 482 16.98 9.78 -0.28
C ARG A 482 16.42 9.54 -1.67
N SER A 483 16.88 10.31 -2.67
CA SER A 483 16.30 10.30 -4.02
C SER A 483 17.35 10.52 -5.12
N SER A 484 16.98 10.29 -6.38
CA SER A 484 17.80 10.64 -7.54
C SER A 484 17.46 12.00 -8.14
N TRP A 485 16.69 12.83 -7.45
CA TRP A 485 16.22 14.12 -7.96
C TRP A 485 17.35 15.04 -8.45
N SER A 486 18.43 15.10 -7.68
CA SER A 486 19.57 15.95 -8.00
C SER A 486 20.52 15.39 -9.05
N TRP A 487 20.32 14.13 -9.49
CA TRP A 487 21.21 13.50 -10.45
C TRP A 487 21.06 14.07 -11.86
N ARG A 488 22.18 14.24 -12.56
CA ARG A 488 22.23 14.62 -13.97
C ARG A 488 22.34 13.41 -14.89
N ASN A 489 22.85 12.31 -14.36
CA ASN A 489 23.13 11.07 -15.07
C ASN A 489 22.60 9.87 -14.28
N GLY A 490 22.56 8.70 -14.92
CA GLY A 490 22.14 7.46 -14.28
C GLY A 490 20.65 7.13 -14.48
N CYS A 491 20.22 6.09 -13.80
CA CYS A 491 18.80 5.66 -13.76
C CYS A 491 18.06 6.37 -12.63
N ASN A 492 16.73 6.43 -12.72
CA ASN A 492 15.92 6.92 -11.61
C ASN A 492 15.98 5.93 -10.44
N LYS A 493 16.27 6.46 -9.26
CA LYS A 493 16.30 5.74 -7.98
C LYS A 493 15.60 6.57 -6.89
N PRO A 494 14.88 5.91 -5.96
CA PRO A 494 14.59 4.48 -5.89
C PRO A 494 13.64 4.02 -7.00
N GLU A 495 13.53 2.70 -7.25
CA GLU A 495 12.50 2.16 -8.14
C GLU A 495 11.15 2.02 -7.45
N ILE A 496 11.13 1.70 -6.16
CA ILE A 496 9.92 1.55 -5.34
C ILE A 496 10.14 2.17 -3.98
N VAL A 497 9.04 2.39 -3.25
CA VAL A 497 9.08 2.80 -1.85
C VAL A 497 8.22 1.87 -1.01
N MET A 498 8.62 1.63 0.25
CA MET A 498 7.85 0.88 1.24
C MET A 498 7.78 1.68 2.55
N GLU A 499 6.95 1.24 3.51
CA GLU A 499 6.86 1.90 4.81
C GLU A 499 8.23 1.95 5.51
N GLY A 500 8.66 3.13 5.88
CA GLY A 500 9.92 3.36 6.56
C GLY A 500 9.79 4.23 7.81
N GLY A 501 8.57 4.52 8.24
CA GLY A 501 8.34 5.43 9.36
C GLY A 501 8.45 6.90 8.99
N ASN A 502 8.26 7.74 9.99
CA ASN A 502 8.19 9.19 9.85
C ASN A 502 9.09 9.88 10.87
N ILE A 503 9.31 11.18 10.70
CA ILE A 503 10.01 12.04 11.65
C ILE A 503 8.97 12.85 12.43
N ALA A 504 9.22 13.00 13.73
CA ALA A 504 8.50 13.92 14.59
C ALA A 504 9.20 15.28 14.66
N TYR A 505 8.42 16.33 14.74
CA TYR A 505 8.88 17.69 15.02
C TYR A 505 8.39 18.15 16.38
N HIS A 506 9.31 18.70 17.17
CA HIS A 506 9.03 19.36 18.45
C HIS A 506 9.59 20.79 18.44
N PRO A 507 8.87 21.81 18.93
CA PRO A 507 9.32 23.19 18.85
C PRO A 507 10.69 23.47 19.52
N VAL A 508 11.04 22.67 20.55
CA VAL A 508 12.32 22.81 21.29
C VAL A 508 13.37 21.82 20.78
N PHE A 509 12.98 20.54 20.59
CA PHE A 509 13.92 19.48 20.20
C PHE A 509 14.10 19.35 18.69
N GLN A 510 13.36 20.15 17.91
CA GLN A 510 13.36 20.11 16.45
C GLN A 510 12.94 18.74 15.90
N THR A 511 13.59 18.28 14.85
CA THR A 511 13.30 17.00 14.17
C THR A 511 13.96 15.83 14.91
N THR A 512 13.20 14.76 15.14
CA THR A 512 13.67 13.56 15.84
C THR A 512 12.90 12.33 15.39
N THR A 513 13.47 11.15 15.61
CA THR A 513 12.71 9.90 15.54
C THR A 513 11.74 9.80 16.71
N HIS A 514 10.62 9.10 16.53
CA HIS A 514 9.62 8.90 17.57
C HIS A 514 9.08 7.46 17.53
N PRO A 515 8.88 6.82 18.69
CA PRO A 515 8.37 5.45 18.75
C PRO A 515 7.09 5.22 17.98
N ASP A 516 6.13 6.13 18.12
CA ASP A 516 4.83 6.04 17.45
C ASP A 516 4.91 6.17 15.92
N LEU A 517 6.03 6.66 15.41
CA LEU A 517 6.30 6.86 13.99
C LEU A 517 7.30 5.86 13.42
N SER A 518 7.69 4.85 14.20
CA SER A 518 8.64 3.79 13.83
C SER A 518 7.92 2.46 13.65
N LEU A 519 8.57 1.51 12.98
CA LEU A 519 8.15 0.12 12.93
C LEU A 519 8.69 -0.62 14.16
N ILE A 520 8.08 -1.74 14.51
CA ILE A 520 8.54 -2.61 15.59
C ILE A 520 9.08 -3.91 15.01
N THR A 521 10.23 -4.33 15.49
CA THR A 521 10.92 -5.54 15.04
C THR A 521 11.65 -6.24 16.19
N THR A 522 12.37 -7.34 15.87
CA THR A 522 13.21 -8.08 16.81
C THR A 522 14.48 -7.30 17.17
N CYS A 523 14.88 -7.36 18.43
CA CYS A 523 16.07 -6.73 18.98
C CYS A 523 17.19 -7.75 19.21
N GLN A 524 18.45 -7.35 19.04
CA GLN A 524 19.59 -8.23 19.36
C GLN A 524 19.71 -8.49 20.85
N ASP A 525 19.28 -7.56 21.72
CA ASP A 525 19.21 -7.78 23.16
C ASP A 525 17.99 -8.67 23.49
N LEU A 526 18.27 -9.94 23.81
CA LEU A 526 17.25 -10.92 24.15
C LEU A 526 16.44 -10.55 25.41
N ALA A 527 16.94 -9.62 26.23
CA ALA A 527 16.22 -9.14 27.41
C ALA A 527 15.16 -8.07 27.05
N GLU A 528 15.40 -7.34 25.98
CA GLU A 528 14.43 -6.40 25.40
C GLU A 528 13.52 -7.06 24.40
N SER A 529 14.05 -7.96 23.58
CA SER A 529 13.37 -8.75 22.55
C SER A 529 12.83 -7.97 21.35
N LEU A 530 12.25 -6.80 21.52
CA LEU A 530 11.71 -5.96 20.46
C LEU A 530 12.30 -4.54 20.50
N GLU A 531 12.45 -3.94 19.33
CA GLU A 531 12.97 -2.59 19.17
C GLU A 531 12.20 -1.80 18.09
N GLN A 532 12.47 -0.49 18.06
CA GLN A 532 11.97 0.43 17.05
C GLN A 532 12.92 0.45 15.86
N PHE A 533 12.33 0.41 14.66
CA PHE A 533 13.09 0.41 13.42
C PHE A 533 12.49 1.36 12.41
N HIS A 534 13.31 2.01 11.55
CA HIS A 534 12.81 3.03 10.64
C HIS A 534 13.71 3.23 9.42
N ALA A 535 13.37 4.22 8.61
CA ALA A 535 14.08 4.69 7.43
C ALA A 535 14.09 3.69 6.25
N THR A 536 15.01 3.87 5.31
CA THR A 536 15.06 3.05 4.08
C THR A 536 15.51 1.62 4.35
N SER A 537 16.16 1.35 5.47
CA SER A 537 16.46 -0.01 5.94
C SER A 537 15.19 -0.81 6.22
N ALA A 538 14.26 -0.24 7.00
CA ALA A 538 12.95 -0.85 7.25
C ALA A 538 12.17 -1.10 5.95
N ALA A 539 12.11 -0.09 5.09
CA ALA A 539 11.47 -0.18 3.79
C ALA A 539 12.06 -1.31 2.92
N THR A 540 13.40 -1.47 2.93
CA THR A 540 14.10 -2.51 2.15
C THR A 540 13.80 -3.91 2.69
N ALA A 541 13.74 -4.06 4.01
CA ALA A 541 13.36 -5.34 4.64
C ALA A 541 11.93 -5.75 4.25
N LEU A 542 10.97 -4.82 4.32
CA LEU A 542 9.59 -5.06 3.91
C LEU A 542 9.47 -5.39 2.41
N ALA A 543 10.19 -4.67 1.55
CA ALA A 543 10.25 -4.96 0.12
C ALA A 543 10.80 -6.37 -0.15
N THR A 544 11.85 -6.77 0.59
CA THR A 544 12.46 -8.09 0.46
C THR A 544 11.49 -9.20 0.89
N ARG A 545 10.74 -8.96 1.98
CA ARG A 545 9.66 -9.85 2.42
C ARG A 545 8.60 -10.04 1.32
N LEU A 546 8.18 -8.97 0.65
CA LEU A 546 7.23 -9.05 -0.45
C LEU A 546 7.80 -9.83 -1.64
N ALA A 547 9.06 -9.59 -2.02
CA ALA A 547 9.73 -10.36 -3.08
C ALA A 547 9.74 -11.87 -2.77
N ALA A 548 10.02 -12.24 -1.52
CA ALA A 548 10.00 -13.62 -1.08
C ALA A 548 8.58 -14.23 -1.12
N LYS A 549 7.56 -13.49 -0.70
CA LYS A 549 6.16 -13.91 -0.83
C LYS A 549 5.75 -14.15 -2.28
N ILE A 550 6.15 -13.25 -3.22
CA ILE A 550 5.88 -13.44 -4.66
C ILE A 550 6.52 -14.74 -5.15
N LYS A 551 7.78 -15.00 -4.76
CA LYS A 551 8.49 -16.21 -5.14
C LYS A 551 7.87 -17.48 -4.52
N THR A 552 7.43 -17.41 -3.28
CA THR A 552 6.72 -18.51 -2.60
C THR A 552 5.38 -18.81 -3.29
N ALA A 553 4.59 -17.78 -3.60
CA ALA A 553 3.31 -17.95 -4.28
C ALA A 553 3.46 -18.51 -5.71
N THR A 554 4.56 -18.16 -6.41
CA THR A 554 4.82 -18.61 -7.77
C THR A 554 6.29 -19.04 -7.93
N PRO A 555 6.65 -20.27 -7.49
CA PRO A 555 8.04 -20.74 -7.44
C PRO A 555 8.75 -20.81 -8.80
N THR A 556 8.02 -20.84 -9.89
CA THR A 556 8.55 -20.91 -11.27
C THR A 556 9.06 -19.58 -11.81
N LEU A 557 8.71 -18.44 -11.18
CA LEU A 557 9.14 -17.11 -11.64
C LEU A 557 10.67 -16.97 -11.60
N SER A 558 11.23 -16.38 -12.66
CA SER A 558 12.62 -15.89 -12.63
C SER A 558 12.76 -14.70 -11.67
N MET A 559 13.98 -14.40 -11.24
CA MET A 559 14.25 -13.24 -10.39
C MET A 559 13.93 -11.92 -11.09
N LEU A 560 14.05 -11.87 -12.42
CA LEU A 560 13.61 -10.71 -13.22
C LEU A 560 12.08 -10.54 -13.16
N SER A 561 11.33 -11.62 -13.23
CA SER A 561 9.87 -11.57 -13.11
C SER A 561 9.43 -11.21 -11.70
N VAL A 562 10.09 -11.68 -10.65
CA VAL A 562 9.84 -11.24 -9.27
C VAL A 562 10.04 -9.73 -9.14
N ARG A 563 11.19 -9.20 -9.64
CA ARG A 563 11.44 -7.75 -9.70
C ARG A 563 10.36 -7.03 -10.51
N GLY A 564 9.99 -7.60 -11.67
CA GLY A 564 8.93 -7.07 -12.54
C GLY A 564 7.60 -6.97 -11.83
N MET A 565 7.21 -7.97 -11.05
CA MET A 565 5.95 -7.98 -10.29
C MET A 565 5.93 -6.92 -9.19
N MET A 566 7.05 -6.68 -8.50
CA MET A 566 7.15 -5.62 -7.51
C MET A 566 6.94 -4.23 -8.12
N VAL A 567 7.57 -3.96 -9.26
CA VAL A 567 7.42 -2.68 -9.96
C VAL A 567 6.04 -2.56 -10.62
N HIS A 568 5.53 -3.65 -11.21
CA HIS A 568 4.23 -3.68 -11.89
C HIS A 568 3.05 -3.44 -10.94
N SER A 569 3.12 -3.98 -9.73
CA SER A 569 2.08 -3.79 -8.71
C SER A 569 2.16 -2.44 -8.01
N ALA A 570 3.26 -1.71 -8.17
CA ALA A 570 3.48 -0.44 -7.49
C ALA A 570 2.49 0.65 -7.95
N LYS A 571 2.02 1.43 -6.99
CA LYS A 571 1.06 2.52 -7.21
C LYS A 571 1.52 3.77 -6.45
N TRP A 572 1.33 4.92 -7.06
CA TRP A 572 1.48 6.18 -6.33
C TRP A 572 0.27 6.43 -5.45
N THR A 573 0.53 6.83 -4.23
CA THR A 573 -0.53 7.31 -3.34
C THR A 573 -1.07 8.66 -3.83
N PRO A 574 -2.26 9.10 -3.38
CA PRO A 574 -2.76 10.43 -3.69
C PRO A 574 -1.80 11.55 -3.30
N GLU A 575 -1.05 11.38 -2.19
CA GLU A 575 -0.09 12.38 -1.71
C GLU A 575 1.15 12.45 -2.63
N MET A 576 1.66 11.32 -3.10
CA MET A 576 2.75 11.28 -4.08
C MET A 576 2.34 11.96 -5.40
N ILE A 577 1.10 11.78 -5.84
CA ILE A 577 0.58 12.42 -7.06
C ILE A 577 0.54 13.95 -6.89
N ARG A 578 0.33 14.47 -5.69
CA ARG A 578 0.34 15.91 -5.39
C ARG A 578 1.73 16.54 -5.42
N ILE A 579 2.81 15.74 -5.37
CA ILE A 579 4.19 16.27 -5.49
C ILE A 579 4.39 17.00 -6.83
N GLY A 580 3.79 16.49 -7.91
CA GLY A 580 3.90 17.12 -9.22
C GLY A 580 3.55 16.20 -10.38
N ASN A 581 4.22 16.38 -11.52
CA ASN A 581 4.05 15.51 -12.68
C ASN A 581 4.97 14.27 -12.58
N ILE A 582 4.85 13.34 -13.53
CA ILE A 582 5.63 12.09 -13.56
C ILE A 582 7.15 12.32 -13.41
N LYS A 583 7.69 13.40 -14.00
CA LYS A 583 9.13 13.70 -13.93
C LYS A 583 9.54 14.17 -12.54
N ASP A 584 8.61 14.68 -11.76
CA ASP A 584 8.84 15.10 -10.38
C ASP A 584 8.69 13.93 -9.40
N ILE A 585 7.75 13.00 -9.68
CA ILE A 585 7.44 11.89 -8.79
C ILE A 585 8.47 10.76 -8.92
N ILE A 586 8.82 10.34 -10.13
CA ILE A 586 9.70 9.17 -10.35
C ILE A 586 11.05 9.30 -9.65
N PRO A 587 11.78 10.42 -9.71
CA PRO A 587 13.07 10.53 -9.01
C PRO A 587 12.98 10.45 -7.49
N LEU A 588 11.80 10.73 -6.90
CA LEU A 588 11.55 10.73 -5.47
C LEU A 588 10.97 9.40 -4.97
N CYS A 589 9.94 8.91 -5.66
CA CYS A 589 9.10 7.81 -5.21
C CYS A 589 9.20 6.56 -6.13
N GLY A 590 10.00 6.61 -7.19
CA GLY A 590 10.02 5.55 -8.19
C GLY A 590 8.62 5.31 -8.79
N TYR A 591 8.25 4.07 -8.93
CA TYR A 591 6.92 3.65 -9.40
C TYR A 591 5.87 3.63 -8.29
N GLY A 592 6.25 3.95 -7.04
CA GLY A 592 5.35 4.03 -5.88
C GLY A 592 5.47 2.83 -4.96
N VAL A 593 4.39 2.56 -4.22
CA VAL A 593 4.29 1.48 -3.23
C VAL A 593 3.78 0.21 -3.92
N PRO A 594 4.53 -0.91 -3.90
CA PRO A 594 4.03 -2.21 -4.34
C PRO A 594 2.80 -2.64 -3.56
N ASP A 595 1.76 -3.02 -4.28
CA ASP A 595 0.53 -3.55 -3.72
C ASP A 595 0.63 -5.07 -3.59
N GLU A 596 0.64 -5.58 -2.36
CA GLU A 596 0.86 -7.01 -2.08
C GLU A 596 -0.20 -7.89 -2.74
N GLU A 597 -1.48 -7.50 -2.70
CA GLU A 597 -2.54 -8.30 -3.31
C GLU A 597 -2.37 -8.42 -4.81
N THR A 598 -2.11 -7.30 -5.50
CA THR A 598 -1.89 -7.28 -6.95
C THR A 598 -0.59 -7.98 -7.35
N ALA A 599 0.44 -7.96 -6.48
CA ALA A 599 1.71 -8.66 -6.72
C ALA A 599 1.58 -10.18 -6.60
N LEU A 600 0.70 -10.67 -5.72
CA LEU A 600 0.54 -12.10 -5.44
C LEU A 600 -0.55 -12.77 -6.26
N PHE A 601 -1.65 -12.06 -6.56
CA PHE A 601 -2.86 -12.66 -7.12
C PHE A 601 -3.49 -11.81 -8.21
N SER A 602 -4.02 -12.51 -9.21
CA SER A 602 -5.06 -11.94 -10.08
C SER A 602 -6.41 -11.98 -9.35
N ASN A 603 -7.29 -11.03 -9.66
CA ASN A 603 -8.64 -10.98 -9.11
C ASN A 603 -9.65 -10.63 -10.22
N GLU A 604 -10.88 -10.34 -9.86
CA GLU A 604 -11.93 -9.99 -10.83
C GLU A 604 -11.68 -8.65 -11.53
N LYS A 605 -10.81 -7.79 -10.98
CA LYS A 605 -10.48 -6.46 -11.49
C LYS A 605 -9.20 -6.46 -12.31
N TYR A 606 -8.23 -7.28 -11.94
CA TYR A 606 -6.90 -7.32 -12.52
C TYR A 606 -6.51 -8.76 -12.86
N ALA A 607 -6.18 -9.00 -14.14
CA ALA A 607 -5.57 -10.23 -14.59
C ALA A 607 -4.14 -9.95 -15.03
N THR A 608 -3.16 -10.51 -14.33
CA THR A 608 -1.75 -10.36 -14.66
C THR A 608 -1.31 -11.55 -15.49
N PHE A 609 -0.72 -11.26 -16.66
CA PHE A 609 -0.15 -12.24 -17.57
C PHE A 609 1.37 -12.11 -17.53
N ILE A 610 2.06 -13.21 -17.23
CA ILE A 610 3.51 -13.25 -17.10
C ILE A 610 4.09 -14.07 -18.25
N PHE A 611 4.98 -13.43 -19.01
CA PHE A 611 5.69 -14.02 -20.13
C PHE A 611 7.19 -13.92 -19.87
N GLU A 612 7.89 -15.04 -19.92
CA GLU A 612 9.34 -15.08 -19.80
C GLU A 612 9.93 -15.59 -21.12
N ASN A 613 10.43 -14.67 -21.93
CA ASN A 613 11.03 -14.97 -23.21
C ASN A 613 12.21 -14.05 -23.51
N GLU A 614 13.11 -14.51 -24.37
CA GLU A 614 14.21 -13.73 -24.87
C GLU A 614 13.79 -12.96 -26.13
N LEU A 615 14.01 -11.66 -26.11
CA LEU A 615 13.70 -10.76 -27.23
C LEU A 615 14.99 -10.12 -27.74
N ILE A 616 15.22 -10.20 -29.05
CA ILE A 616 16.30 -9.46 -29.72
C ILE A 616 15.69 -8.17 -30.30
N PRO A 617 15.75 -7.03 -29.57
CA PRO A 617 14.98 -5.84 -29.94
C PRO A 617 15.54 -5.08 -31.12
N TYR A 618 16.86 -5.17 -31.34
CA TYR A 618 17.57 -4.43 -32.41
C TYR A 618 18.48 -5.32 -33.22
N TRP A 619 18.68 -4.91 -34.45
CA TRP A 619 19.80 -5.36 -35.25
C TRP A 619 20.43 -4.15 -35.94
N GLU A 620 21.71 -4.20 -36.16
CA GLU A 620 22.44 -3.17 -36.91
C GLU A 620 22.28 -3.41 -38.41
N LYS A 621 21.78 -2.42 -39.12
CA LYS A 621 21.71 -2.41 -40.58
C LYS A 621 22.17 -1.04 -41.07
N ASP A 622 23.19 -1.04 -41.93
CA ASP A 622 23.72 0.18 -42.55
C ASP A 622 24.18 1.25 -41.52
N GLY A 623 24.75 0.82 -40.38
CA GLY A 623 25.23 1.71 -39.30
C GLY A 623 24.13 2.34 -38.46
N SER A 624 22.89 1.87 -38.57
CA SER A 624 21.77 2.30 -37.75
C SER A 624 21.07 1.12 -37.07
N ASN A 625 20.67 1.31 -35.81
CA ASN A 625 19.88 0.33 -35.07
C ASN A 625 18.41 0.40 -35.51
N THR A 626 17.88 -0.72 -36.01
CA THR A 626 16.46 -0.86 -36.36
C THR A 626 15.77 -1.87 -35.46
N TYR A 627 14.46 -1.67 -35.18
CA TYR A 627 13.69 -2.65 -34.44
C TYR A 627 13.63 -3.98 -35.21
N ASN A 628 13.90 -5.07 -34.49
CA ASN A 628 14.02 -6.41 -35.08
C ASN A 628 12.74 -7.25 -34.86
N GLN A 629 12.32 -7.41 -33.62
CA GLN A 629 11.26 -8.34 -33.24
C GLN A 629 10.14 -7.69 -32.47
N LEU A 630 8.94 -8.20 -32.71
CA LEU A 630 7.74 -7.99 -31.89
C LEU A 630 7.14 -9.36 -31.58
N HIS A 631 6.99 -9.67 -30.30
CA HIS A 631 6.42 -10.93 -29.85
C HIS A 631 4.92 -10.78 -29.62
N PHE A 632 4.13 -11.72 -30.16
CA PHE A 632 2.69 -11.82 -29.96
C PHE A 632 2.41 -13.02 -29.08
N TYR A 633 1.52 -12.84 -28.13
CA TYR A 633 1.04 -13.89 -27.23
C TYR A 633 -0.46 -13.96 -27.34
N ASP A 634 -1.01 -15.16 -27.56
CA ASP A 634 -2.44 -15.38 -27.54
C ASP A 634 -2.93 -15.36 -26.08
N LEU A 635 -3.94 -14.53 -25.82
CA LEU A 635 -4.55 -14.48 -24.51
C LEU A 635 -5.52 -15.67 -24.31
N PRO A 636 -5.64 -16.21 -23.09
CA PRO A 636 -6.59 -17.28 -22.81
C PRO A 636 -8.04 -16.90 -23.15
N CYS A 637 -8.85 -17.87 -23.61
CA CYS A 637 -10.24 -17.70 -24.06
C CYS A 637 -11.17 -16.94 -23.08
N LEU A 638 -10.86 -16.86 -21.82
CA LEU A 638 -11.65 -16.13 -20.83
C LEU A 638 -11.83 -14.63 -21.14
N LEU A 639 -10.96 -14.06 -21.96
CA LEU A 639 -11.06 -12.65 -22.38
C LEU A 639 -11.88 -12.46 -23.68
N TYR A 640 -12.16 -13.54 -24.41
CA TYR A 640 -12.98 -13.49 -25.63
C TYR A 640 -14.47 -13.60 -25.36
N THR A 641 -14.88 -13.91 -24.14
CA THR A 641 -16.31 -14.04 -23.75
C THR A 641 -16.92 -12.73 -23.26
N SER A 642 -16.14 -11.72 -23.03
CA SER A 642 -16.65 -10.36 -22.83
C SER A 642 -16.77 -9.69 -24.20
N PRO A 643 -17.94 -9.15 -24.56
CA PRO A 643 -18.06 -8.38 -25.79
C PRO A 643 -17.06 -7.23 -25.75
N SER A 644 -16.10 -7.28 -26.64
CA SER A 644 -15.18 -6.16 -26.82
C SER A 644 -16.01 -4.95 -27.26
N PRO A 645 -15.76 -3.75 -26.72
CA PRO A 645 -16.37 -2.52 -27.23
C PRO A 645 -16.04 -2.22 -28.70
N ARG A 646 -15.39 -3.16 -29.39
CA ARG A 646 -14.93 -3.04 -30.78
C ARG A 646 -15.59 -4.04 -31.75
N ASP A 647 -16.42 -4.97 -31.28
CA ASP A 647 -17.19 -5.87 -32.13
C ASP A 647 -18.59 -5.34 -32.39
#